data_b6c9d5dfde1677c7a34f9a9c0d79c2b7
#
_entry.id   b6c9d5dfde1677c7a34f9a9c0d79c2b7
#
_cell.length_a   1.000
_cell.length_b   1.000
_cell.length_c   1.000
_cell.angle_alpha   90.00
_cell.angle_beta   90.00
_cell.angle_gamma   90.00
#
_symmetry.space_group_name_H-M   'P 1'
#
loop_
_entity.id
_entity.type
_entity.pdbx_description
1 polymer ?
#
loop_
_entity_poly.entity_id
_entity_poly.type
_entity_poly.pdbx_seq_one_letter_code
_entity_poly.pdbx_strand_id
1 'polypeptide(L)'
;MASVAAVLILQLALFPVPLGVWVQGLILGLLGSLMAVGLGLTYRLNKVVNFSQGDLGTAPAVLAVGLIGFSSVNYFLGLATGLVAAVLLTAAVEILVVRRFRRSPRLILTVVTIGLSQFLVVIALLIPRIWGQTPISTAVVNFPWHFTWHIAPVVFNSNDLVAVIVSIGCLVAVSLWFTKTDIGIAVQAAGDRRDRASMLGIPVGRLQSVTWVVAGVLSFVTIFFQAAILGLPLDPTFGLTALVTALAALALGNFTELPVIAASAVVLGVLQQGVAWNDPADPALALAVLAAVVFGAIVVRQLLASRRDREVEATLSLAGSVRDLPAAARDLTEVKVAKPTGAAVAFAAACTLPLWMGQGELIRASALVALAVVGCSIVVLTGWSGQVSLGQMSFAAVGGVMGAVALIDWHWDLSLAFLLAGATAAVVAVVVGLPTLRLDGMFAAVTTLAFALAASGYLLVPAEFSWIPQGQLGTPYLFGASITSQASTFELSLGVLVLVLAALQGLRHSRIGRVLRALPANQRAASGYGVRIVWAKLTAFAISGFIAGLAGVLLLLATQSYQETSYLASASLVVFTATAVGGLSSSLGAVLGAAVVEGSVVYLPPSWQLFPAALGVIIVLILFPRGLAGLCYDLRDWAVGALARRHGAAPVSPAVAS
;
A
#
# COMPACT_ATOMS: atom_id res chain seq x y z
N MET A 1 -16.02 14.65 16.80
CA MET A 1 -17.47 14.39 17.04
C MET A 1 -18.35 14.87 15.88
N ALA A 2 -18.18 16.09 15.33
CA ALA A 2 -18.98 16.55 14.19
C ALA A 2 -18.90 15.62 12.95
N SER A 3 -17.71 15.10 12.62
CA SER A 3 -17.50 14.14 11.53
C SER A 3 -18.23 12.81 11.75
N VAL A 4 -18.25 12.34 13.00
CA VAL A 4 -18.98 11.11 13.40
C VAL A 4 -20.48 11.30 13.22
N ALA A 5 -21.01 12.43 13.70
CA ALA A 5 -22.41 12.77 13.54
C ALA A 5 -22.81 12.92 12.06
N ALA A 6 -21.95 13.53 11.24
CA ALA A 6 -22.20 13.67 9.81
C ALA A 6 -22.31 12.31 9.08
N VAL A 7 -21.42 11.36 9.40
CA VAL A 7 -21.48 9.99 8.82
C VAL A 7 -22.73 9.25 9.29
N LEU A 8 -23.13 9.41 10.56
CA LEU A 8 -24.35 8.81 11.09
C LEU A 8 -25.61 9.38 10.40
N ILE A 9 -25.67 10.71 10.22
CA ILE A 9 -26.76 11.36 9.49
C ILE A 9 -26.80 10.87 8.04
N LEU A 10 -25.64 10.76 7.39
CA LEU A 10 -25.54 10.22 6.03
C LEU A 10 -26.12 8.82 5.95
N GLN A 11 -25.75 7.93 6.89
CA GLN A 11 -26.26 6.56 6.96
C GLN A 11 -27.78 6.53 7.14
N LEU A 12 -28.31 7.30 8.09
CA LEU A 12 -29.76 7.33 8.37
C LEU A 12 -30.58 7.90 7.21
N ALA A 13 -30.00 8.86 6.46
CA ALA A 13 -30.69 9.53 5.36
C ALA A 13 -30.65 8.71 4.05
N LEU A 14 -29.52 8.09 3.72
CA LEU A 14 -29.30 7.43 2.44
C LEU A 14 -29.49 5.91 2.50
N PHE A 15 -29.23 5.30 3.66
CA PHE A 15 -29.23 3.85 3.82
C PHE A 15 -30.06 3.44 5.07
N PRO A 16 -31.38 3.63 5.07
CA PRO A 16 -32.22 3.23 6.20
C PRO A 16 -32.21 1.71 6.36
N VAL A 17 -32.07 1.23 7.59
CA VAL A 17 -31.91 -0.21 7.89
C VAL A 17 -32.78 -0.62 9.06
N PRO A 18 -33.27 -1.88 9.09
CA PRO A 18 -33.96 -2.43 10.24
C PRO A 18 -33.03 -2.56 11.44
N LEU A 19 -33.62 -2.62 12.66
CA LEU A 19 -32.91 -2.61 13.92
C LEU A 19 -31.84 -3.74 14.01
N GLY A 20 -32.17 -4.93 13.50
CA GLY A 20 -31.21 -6.06 13.51
C GLY A 20 -29.94 -5.78 12.76
N VAL A 21 -30.03 -5.20 11.57
CA VAL A 21 -28.87 -4.81 10.75
C VAL A 21 -28.07 -3.68 11.42
N TRP A 22 -28.77 -2.75 12.07
CA TRP A 22 -28.14 -1.68 12.82
C TRP A 22 -27.28 -2.23 13.98
N VAL A 23 -27.84 -3.20 14.75
CA VAL A 23 -27.11 -3.88 15.82
C VAL A 23 -25.91 -4.67 15.28
N GLN A 24 -26.06 -5.37 14.17
CA GLN A 24 -24.97 -6.08 13.51
C GLN A 24 -23.84 -5.14 13.10
N GLY A 25 -24.18 -4.00 12.49
CA GLY A 25 -23.23 -2.95 12.15
C GLY A 25 -22.50 -2.38 13.37
N LEU A 26 -23.21 -2.23 14.49
CA LEU A 26 -22.64 -1.78 15.74
C LEU A 26 -21.62 -2.82 16.30
N ILE A 27 -21.93 -4.11 16.25
CA ILE A 27 -21.03 -5.20 16.70
C ILE A 27 -19.75 -5.20 15.87
N LEU A 28 -19.87 -5.22 14.54
CA LEU A 28 -18.72 -5.21 13.65
C LEU A 28 -17.91 -3.92 13.76
N GLY A 29 -18.59 -2.78 13.95
CA GLY A 29 -17.97 -1.49 14.20
C GLY A 29 -17.21 -1.43 15.53
N LEU A 30 -17.73 -2.06 16.61
CA LEU A 30 -17.01 -2.20 17.88
C LEU A 30 -15.73 -3.01 17.71
N LEU A 31 -15.78 -4.13 16.99
CA LEU A 31 -14.59 -4.90 16.66
C LEU A 31 -13.59 -4.07 15.83
N GLY A 32 -14.06 -3.38 14.80
CA GLY A 32 -13.24 -2.47 13.99
C GLY A 32 -12.61 -1.34 14.81
N SER A 33 -13.28 -0.89 15.89
CA SER A 33 -12.77 0.14 16.77
C SER A 33 -11.53 -0.30 17.55
N LEU A 34 -11.40 -1.58 17.90
CA LEU A 34 -10.19 -2.12 18.55
C LEU A 34 -8.97 -1.98 17.63
N MET A 35 -9.11 -2.38 16.37
CA MET A 35 -8.04 -2.23 15.39
C MET A 35 -7.69 -0.76 15.14
N ALA A 36 -8.70 0.10 15.00
CA ALA A 36 -8.52 1.53 14.78
C ALA A 36 -7.82 2.22 15.96
N VAL A 37 -8.17 1.86 17.21
CA VAL A 37 -7.50 2.35 18.41
C VAL A 37 -6.07 1.84 18.48
N GLY A 38 -5.82 0.56 18.19
CA GLY A 38 -4.46 -0.01 18.10
C GLY A 38 -3.58 0.74 17.08
N LEU A 39 -4.14 1.01 15.89
CA LEU A 39 -3.49 1.80 14.87
C LEU A 39 -3.24 3.26 15.31
N GLY A 40 -4.20 3.87 16.00
CA GLY A 40 -4.07 5.21 16.57
C GLY A 40 -2.97 5.31 17.63
N LEU A 41 -2.85 4.31 18.50
CA LEU A 41 -1.79 4.21 19.52
C LEU A 41 -0.40 4.13 18.86
N THR A 42 -0.22 3.26 17.87
CA THR A 42 1.06 3.11 17.15
C THR A 42 1.41 4.37 16.35
N TYR A 43 0.43 5.01 15.71
CA TYR A 43 0.62 6.27 14.99
C TYR A 43 1.02 7.41 15.93
N ARG A 44 0.41 7.52 17.10
CA ARG A 44 0.68 8.60 18.06
C ARG A 44 2.16 8.65 18.47
N LEU A 45 2.77 7.48 18.71
CA LEU A 45 4.18 7.37 19.10
C LEU A 45 5.16 7.45 17.94
N ASN A 46 4.84 6.79 16.82
CA ASN A 46 5.77 6.66 15.70
C ASN A 46 5.58 7.74 14.64
N LYS A 47 4.43 8.43 14.62
CA LYS A 47 3.98 9.34 13.56
C LYS A 47 4.03 8.68 12.16
N VAL A 48 3.87 7.36 12.12
CA VAL A 48 3.85 6.51 10.92
C VAL A 48 2.65 5.57 11.02
N VAL A 49 1.93 5.39 9.93
CA VAL A 49 0.85 4.41 9.84
C VAL A 49 1.46 3.01 9.76
N ASN A 50 0.98 2.10 10.60
CA ASN A 50 1.38 0.70 10.56
C ASN A 50 0.50 -0.06 9.56
N PHE A 51 1.00 -0.29 8.34
CA PHE A 51 0.25 -1.03 7.31
C PHE A 51 0.18 -2.54 7.57
N SER A 52 1.01 -3.08 8.46
CA SER A 52 0.91 -4.50 8.88
C SER A 52 -0.10 -4.73 10.01
N GLN A 53 -0.84 -3.71 10.45
CA GLN A 53 -1.71 -3.79 11.61
C GLN A 53 -2.78 -4.88 11.47
N GLY A 54 -3.43 -4.99 10.31
CA GLY A 54 -4.41 -6.05 10.04
C GLY A 54 -3.77 -7.44 10.11
N ASP A 55 -2.64 -7.61 9.42
CA ASP A 55 -2.00 -8.90 9.25
C ASP A 55 -1.30 -9.41 10.53
N LEU A 56 -0.90 -8.50 11.45
CA LEU A 56 -0.43 -8.87 12.79
C LEU A 56 -1.49 -9.64 13.58
N GLY A 57 -2.77 -9.36 13.34
CA GLY A 57 -3.89 -10.10 13.93
C GLY A 57 -4.25 -11.35 13.14
N THR A 58 -4.11 -11.32 11.81
CA THR A 58 -4.58 -12.38 10.91
C THR A 58 -3.84 -13.70 11.13
N ALA A 59 -2.51 -13.71 11.15
CA ALA A 59 -1.74 -14.94 11.32
C ALA A 59 -2.06 -15.67 12.64
N PRO A 60 -2.10 -15.02 13.82
CA PRO A 60 -2.53 -15.66 15.07
C PRO A 60 -4.01 -16.08 15.06
N ALA A 61 -4.89 -15.31 14.38
CA ALA A 61 -6.30 -15.66 14.27
C ALA A 61 -6.50 -16.93 13.43
N VAL A 62 -5.79 -17.05 12.29
CA VAL A 62 -5.78 -18.28 11.47
C VAL A 62 -5.32 -19.47 12.28
N LEU A 63 -4.28 -19.31 13.11
CA LEU A 63 -3.82 -20.38 14.01
C LEU A 63 -4.89 -20.78 15.03
N ALA A 64 -5.52 -19.82 15.69
CA ALA A 64 -6.56 -20.08 16.70
C ALA A 64 -7.79 -20.75 16.07
N VAL A 65 -8.28 -20.22 14.93
CA VAL A 65 -9.43 -20.76 14.21
C VAL A 65 -9.11 -22.17 13.69
N GLY A 66 -7.91 -22.41 13.18
CA GLY A 66 -7.46 -23.73 12.72
C GLY A 66 -7.39 -24.75 13.86
N LEU A 67 -6.88 -24.38 15.02
CA LEU A 67 -6.85 -25.24 16.22
C LEU A 67 -8.26 -25.62 16.69
N ILE A 68 -9.18 -24.69 16.71
CA ILE A 68 -10.57 -24.94 17.14
C ILE A 68 -11.32 -25.75 16.08
N GLY A 69 -11.25 -25.34 14.81
CA GLY A 69 -12.06 -25.90 13.73
C GLY A 69 -11.53 -27.24 13.20
N PHE A 70 -10.21 -27.38 13.01
CA PHE A 70 -9.62 -28.59 12.38
C PHE A 70 -9.05 -29.58 13.41
N SER A 71 -8.57 -29.13 14.58
CA SER A 71 -8.02 -30.01 15.60
C SER A 71 -8.99 -30.26 16.75
N SER A 72 -10.21 -29.72 16.71
CA SER A 72 -11.22 -29.85 17.75
C SER A 72 -10.71 -29.47 19.16
N VAL A 73 -9.77 -28.53 19.22
CA VAL A 73 -9.24 -28.00 20.48
C VAL A 73 -10.33 -27.16 21.17
N ASN A 74 -10.39 -27.22 22.49
CA ASN A 74 -11.32 -26.39 23.26
C ASN A 74 -11.23 -24.91 22.87
N TYR A 75 -12.38 -24.25 22.72
CA TYR A 75 -12.49 -22.86 22.31
C TYR A 75 -11.59 -21.90 23.11
N PHE A 76 -11.62 -22.03 24.46
CA PHE A 76 -10.82 -21.16 25.33
C PHE A 76 -9.32 -21.41 25.20
N LEU A 77 -8.92 -22.67 24.98
CA LEU A 77 -7.52 -23.02 24.77
C LEU A 77 -7.05 -22.53 23.38
N GLY A 78 -7.88 -22.65 22.33
CA GLY A 78 -7.59 -22.11 21.02
C GLY A 78 -7.47 -20.58 21.02
N LEU A 79 -8.39 -19.90 21.73
CA LEU A 79 -8.32 -18.44 21.91
C LEU A 79 -7.06 -18.02 22.69
N ALA A 80 -6.74 -18.72 23.77
CA ALA A 80 -5.55 -18.44 24.58
C ALA A 80 -4.25 -18.66 23.78
N THR A 81 -4.16 -19.74 23.01
CA THR A 81 -2.99 -20.01 22.14
C THR A 81 -2.85 -18.94 21.06
N GLY A 82 -3.95 -18.50 20.43
CA GLY A 82 -3.94 -17.40 19.48
C GLY A 82 -3.50 -16.08 20.12
N LEU A 83 -3.96 -15.78 21.33
CA LEU A 83 -3.55 -14.58 22.07
C LEU A 83 -2.05 -14.60 22.41
N VAL A 84 -1.54 -15.73 22.88
CA VAL A 84 -0.10 -15.91 23.14
C VAL A 84 0.69 -15.77 21.84
N ALA A 85 0.22 -16.39 20.76
CA ALA A 85 0.85 -16.26 19.44
C ALA A 85 0.86 -14.80 18.95
N ALA A 86 -0.21 -14.02 19.18
CA ALA A 86 -0.28 -12.61 18.83
C ALA A 86 0.73 -11.77 19.61
N VAL A 87 0.87 -12.00 20.91
CA VAL A 87 1.88 -11.34 21.75
C VAL A 87 3.28 -11.68 21.28
N LEU A 88 3.58 -12.97 21.08
CA LEU A 88 4.91 -13.43 20.68
C LEU A 88 5.28 -12.94 19.27
N LEU A 89 4.35 -13.05 18.30
CA LEU A 89 4.57 -12.59 16.94
C LEU A 89 4.82 -11.09 16.90
N THR A 90 3.98 -10.31 17.58
CA THR A 90 4.12 -8.84 17.58
C THR A 90 5.39 -8.40 18.29
N ALA A 91 5.75 -9.05 19.40
CA ALA A 91 7.01 -8.79 20.09
C ALA A 91 8.22 -9.16 19.21
N ALA A 92 8.18 -10.31 18.54
CA ALA A 92 9.23 -10.73 17.61
C ALA A 92 9.39 -9.73 16.45
N VAL A 93 8.29 -9.32 15.83
CA VAL A 93 8.27 -8.31 14.76
C VAL A 93 8.85 -6.98 15.24
N GLU A 94 8.47 -6.55 16.43
CA GLU A 94 8.97 -5.30 16.99
C GLU A 94 10.49 -5.37 17.24
N ILE A 95 10.98 -6.44 17.88
CA ILE A 95 12.38 -6.60 18.25
C ILE A 95 13.26 -6.80 17.01
N LEU A 96 12.85 -7.69 16.10
CA LEU A 96 13.69 -8.11 14.96
C LEU A 96 13.66 -7.09 13.81
N VAL A 97 12.49 -6.45 13.58
CA VAL A 97 12.27 -5.58 12.43
C VAL A 97 12.14 -4.12 12.85
N VAL A 98 11.07 -3.75 13.54
CA VAL A 98 10.70 -2.35 13.78
C VAL A 98 11.77 -1.60 14.57
N ARG A 99 12.31 -2.22 15.61
CA ARG A 99 13.35 -1.65 16.46
C ARG A 99 14.59 -1.24 15.67
N ARG A 100 14.92 -1.96 14.61
CA ARG A 100 16.08 -1.70 13.76
C ARG A 100 15.92 -0.42 12.94
N PHE A 101 14.67 -0.09 12.57
CA PHE A 101 14.32 1.08 11.75
C PHE A 101 13.82 2.28 12.54
N ARG A 102 13.89 2.28 13.89
CA ARG A 102 13.39 3.37 14.74
C ARG A 102 14.05 4.74 14.47
N ARG A 103 15.30 4.75 14.02
CA ARG A 103 16.06 5.96 13.67
C ARG A 103 16.03 6.28 12.19
N SER A 104 15.43 5.43 11.38
CA SER A 104 15.31 5.64 9.94
C SER A 104 14.24 6.70 9.63
N PRO A 105 14.32 7.36 8.46
CA PRO A 105 13.27 8.25 7.99
C PRO A 105 11.89 7.57 8.00
N ARG A 106 10.84 8.33 8.28
CA ARG A 106 9.46 7.82 8.40
C ARG A 106 9.00 7.02 7.19
N LEU A 107 9.41 7.44 5.98
CA LEU A 107 9.10 6.73 4.75
C LEU A 107 9.64 5.29 4.76
N ILE A 108 10.88 5.09 5.22
CA ILE A 108 11.48 3.75 5.29
C ILE A 108 10.69 2.87 6.26
N LEU A 109 10.27 3.39 7.40
CA LEU A 109 9.46 2.63 8.35
C LEU A 109 8.08 2.28 7.75
N THR A 110 7.47 3.18 6.97
CA THR A 110 6.24 2.89 6.23
C THR A 110 6.44 1.73 5.25
N VAL A 111 7.51 1.77 4.45
CA VAL A 111 7.86 0.70 3.50
C VAL A 111 8.07 -0.63 4.22
N VAL A 112 8.79 -0.60 5.35
CA VAL A 112 9.02 -1.80 6.19
C VAL A 112 7.71 -2.38 6.69
N THR A 113 6.75 -1.56 7.14
CA THR A 113 5.44 -2.09 7.59
C THR A 113 4.60 -2.67 6.45
N ILE A 114 4.71 -2.13 5.23
CA ILE A 114 4.05 -2.72 4.05
C ILE A 114 4.71 -4.05 3.68
N GLY A 115 6.04 -4.13 3.64
CA GLY A 115 6.74 -5.38 3.41
C GLY A 115 6.47 -6.43 4.48
N LEU A 116 6.35 -5.99 5.74
CA LEU A 116 5.97 -6.84 6.86
C LEU A 116 4.53 -7.39 6.70
N SER A 117 3.59 -6.57 6.23
CA SER A 117 2.24 -7.02 5.89
C SER A 117 2.29 -8.19 4.90
N GLN A 118 3.02 -8.05 3.78
CA GLN A 118 3.18 -9.13 2.81
C GLN A 118 3.78 -10.41 3.43
N PHE A 119 4.76 -10.26 4.32
CA PHE A 119 5.37 -11.40 5.02
C PHE A 119 4.38 -12.11 5.96
N LEU A 120 3.58 -11.36 6.70
CA LEU A 120 2.56 -11.91 7.59
C LEU A 120 1.42 -12.60 6.82
N VAL A 121 1.04 -12.08 5.67
CA VAL A 121 0.10 -12.73 4.74
C VAL A 121 0.62 -14.10 4.31
N VAL A 122 1.92 -14.21 3.96
CA VAL A 122 2.52 -15.51 3.61
C VAL A 122 2.47 -16.48 4.79
N ILE A 123 2.77 -16.02 6.00
CA ILE A 123 2.64 -16.85 7.21
C ILE A 123 1.20 -17.32 7.37
N ALA A 124 0.22 -16.43 7.26
CA ALA A 124 -1.19 -16.76 7.39
C ALA A 124 -1.65 -17.82 6.36
N LEU A 125 -1.16 -17.73 5.11
CA LEU A 125 -1.44 -18.70 4.03
C LEU A 125 -0.79 -20.07 4.25
N LEU A 126 0.32 -20.14 4.99
CA LEU A 126 1.01 -21.40 5.27
C LEU A 126 0.42 -22.16 6.45
N ILE A 127 -0.17 -21.46 7.42
CA ILE A 127 -0.72 -22.07 8.64
C ILE A 127 -1.77 -23.16 8.36
N PRO A 128 -2.79 -22.99 7.47
CA PRO A 128 -3.79 -24.03 7.18
C PRO A 128 -3.19 -25.31 6.61
N ARG A 129 -2.04 -25.23 5.94
CA ARG A 129 -1.35 -26.38 5.39
C ARG A 129 -0.87 -27.37 6.46
N ILE A 130 -0.71 -26.94 7.71
CA ILE A 130 -0.39 -27.81 8.86
C ILE A 130 -1.45 -28.90 9.02
N TRP A 131 -2.70 -28.58 8.67
CA TRP A 131 -3.83 -29.52 8.70
C TRP A 131 -4.18 -30.09 7.32
N GLY A 132 -3.31 -29.92 6.30
CA GLY A 132 -3.59 -30.35 4.92
C GLY A 132 -4.72 -29.55 4.25
N GLN A 133 -5.11 -28.40 4.81
CA GLN A 133 -6.18 -27.56 4.29
C GLN A 133 -5.66 -26.52 3.29
N THR A 134 -6.53 -26.13 2.36
CA THR A 134 -6.24 -25.01 1.45
C THR A 134 -6.41 -23.67 2.17
N PRO A 135 -5.74 -22.60 1.74
CA PRO A 135 -5.90 -21.27 2.34
C PRO A 135 -7.34 -20.71 2.30
N ILE A 136 -8.20 -21.27 1.44
CA ILE A 136 -9.59 -20.83 1.25
C ILE A 136 -10.56 -21.68 2.10
N SER A 137 -10.06 -22.65 2.88
CA SER A 137 -10.90 -23.51 3.72
C SER A 137 -11.55 -22.68 4.82
N THR A 138 -12.87 -22.79 4.94
CA THR A 138 -13.63 -22.17 6.01
C THR A 138 -13.65 -23.08 7.24
N ALA A 139 -13.24 -22.56 8.38
CA ALA A 139 -13.46 -23.22 9.67
C ALA A 139 -14.51 -22.41 10.45
N VAL A 140 -15.55 -23.11 10.89
CA VAL A 140 -16.59 -22.49 11.73
C VAL A 140 -16.13 -22.56 13.18
N VAL A 141 -16.09 -21.42 13.86
CA VAL A 141 -15.76 -21.32 15.28
C VAL A 141 -17.02 -20.99 16.05
N ASN A 142 -17.50 -21.96 16.81
CA ASN A 142 -18.68 -21.80 17.65
C ASN A 142 -18.27 -21.68 19.11
N PHE A 143 -18.86 -20.71 19.81
CA PHE A 143 -18.72 -20.59 21.26
C PHE A 143 -19.36 -21.83 21.95
N PRO A 144 -18.80 -22.35 23.04
CA PRO A 144 -19.25 -23.59 23.68
C PRO A 144 -20.72 -23.57 24.16
N TRP A 145 -21.22 -22.42 24.55
CA TRP A 145 -22.62 -22.26 24.96
C TRP A 145 -23.42 -21.68 23.80
N HIS A 146 -24.34 -22.47 23.25
CA HIS A 146 -25.14 -22.09 22.09
C HIS A 146 -26.46 -21.48 22.55
N PHE A 147 -26.62 -20.20 22.32
CA PHE A 147 -27.89 -19.52 22.37
C PHE A 147 -28.02 -18.55 21.21
N THR A 148 -29.25 -18.42 20.72
CA THR A 148 -29.57 -17.54 19.60
C THR A 148 -30.70 -16.64 20.01
N TRP A 149 -30.68 -15.38 19.55
CA TRP A 149 -31.79 -14.48 19.67
C TRP A 149 -32.06 -13.76 18.35
N HIS A 150 -33.29 -13.37 18.16
CA HIS A 150 -33.74 -12.76 16.94
C HIS A 150 -34.04 -11.27 17.15
N ILE A 151 -33.38 -10.41 16.37
CA ILE A 151 -33.78 -9.02 16.15
C ILE A 151 -33.98 -8.88 14.66
N ALA A 152 -35.25 -8.86 14.22
CA ALA A 152 -35.57 -8.93 12.81
C ALA A 152 -34.77 -7.92 11.97
N PRO A 153 -34.21 -8.33 10.83
CA PRO A 153 -34.25 -9.65 10.21
C PRO A 153 -33.04 -10.55 10.55
N VAL A 154 -32.18 -10.15 11.48
CA VAL A 154 -30.88 -10.82 11.80
C VAL A 154 -31.03 -11.80 12.96
N VAL A 155 -30.38 -12.95 12.83
CA VAL A 155 -30.23 -13.95 13.88
C VAL A 155 -28.85 -13.77 14.51
N PHE A 156 -28.81 -13.45 15.79
CA PHE A 156 -27.57 -13.29 16.56
C PHE A 156 -27.21 -14.58 17.30
N ASN A 157 -25.93 -14.87 17.35
CA ASN A 157 -25.37 -16.04 18.00
C ASN A 157 -24.57 -15.67 19.26
N SER A 158 -24.18 -16.68 20.02
CA SER A 158 -23.32 -16.50 21.19
C SER A 158 -22.02 -15.76 20.90
N ASN A 159 -21.45 -15.95 19.67
CA ASN A 159 -20.24 -15.25 19.25
C ASN A 159 -20.43 -13.72 19.20
N ASP A 160 -21.62 -13.26 18.78
CA ASP A 160 -21.96 -11.83 18.71
C ASP A 160 -21.93 -11.19 20.10
N LEU A 161 -22.55 -11.85 21.07
CA LEU A 161 -22.57 -11.36 22.46
C LEU A 161 -21.17 -11.31 23.08
N VAL A 162 -20.40 -12.40 22.90
CA VAL A 162 -19.03 -12.47 23.42
C VAL A 162 -18.15 -11.40 22.75
N ALA A 163 -18.31 -11.18 21.45
CA ALA A 163 -17.61 -10.12 20.72
C ALA A 163 -17.89 -8.72 21.28
N VAL A 164 -19.15 -8.42 21.62
CA VAL A 164 -19.52 -7.14 22.25
C VAL A 164 -18.86 -7.00 23.64
N ILE A 165 -18.98 -8.02 24.49
CA ILE A 165 -18.43 -7.99 25.85
C ILE A 165 -16.91 -7.83 25.81
N VAL A 166 -16.22 -8.61 24.96
CA VAL A 166 -14.76 -8.55 24.81
C VAL A 166 -14.33 -7.21 24.22
N SER A 167 -15.03 -6.70 23.21
CA SER A 167 -14.68 -5.42 22.60
C SER A 167 -14.81 -4.26 23.58
N ILE A 168 -15.92 -4.18 24.29
CA ILE A 168 -16.12 -3.14 25.33
C ILE A 168 -15.08 -3.31 26.44
N GLY A 169 -14.85 -4.54 26.90
CA GLY A 169 -13.83 -4.84 27.92
C GLY A 169 -12.42 -4.39 27.51
N CYS A 170 -12.02 -4.68 26.24
CA CYS A 170 -10.74 -4.25 25.70
C CYS A 170 -10.64 -2.72 25.56
N LEU A 171 -11.71 -2.05 25.07
CA LEU A 171 -11.72 -0.58 24.96
C LEU A 171 -11.60 0.09 26.34
N VAL A 172 -12.34 -0.42 27.34
CA VAL A 172 -12.25 0.07 28.72
C VAL A 172 -10.86 -0.19 29.30
N ALA A 173 -10.31 -1.39 29.12
CA ALA A 173 -8.98 -1.75 29.60
C ALA A 173 -7.90 -0.85 28.98
N VAL A 174 -7.94 -0.62 27.66
CA VAL A 174 -7.02 0.28 26.95
C VAL A 174 -7.20 1.73 27.44
N SER A 175 -8.43 2.18 27.63
CA SER A 175 -8.71 3.53 28.15
C SER A 175 -8.16 3.73 29.56
N LEU A 176 -8.38 2.76 30.47
CA LEU A 176 -7.84 2.80 31.82
C LEU A 176 -6.32 2.71 31.84
N TRP A 177 -5.74 1.80 31.04
CA TRP A 177 -4.30 1.70 30.88
C TRP A 177 -3.70 3.02 30.40
N PHE A 178 -4.29 3.62 29.37
CA PHE A 178 -3.80 4.85 28.77
C PHE A 178 -3.89 6.08 29.68
N THR A 179 -4.96 6.17 30.51
CA THR A 179 -5.24 7.35 31.32
C THR A 179 -4.79 7.24 32.79
N LYS A 180 -4.68 6.02 33.33
CA LYS A 180 -4.46 5.80 34.76
C LYS A 180 -3.11 5.18 35.11
N THR A 181 -2.38 4.59 34.12
CA THR A 181 -1.06 4.00 34.41
C THR A 181 0.07 4.93 34.05
N ASP A 182 1.20 4.83 34.77
CA ASP A 182 2.43 5.60 34.49
C ASP A 182 2.93 5.36 33.07
N ILE A 183 2.81 4.11 32.56
CA ILE A 183 3.17 3.76 31.19
C ILE A 183 2.27 4.49 30.20
N GLY A 184 0.96 4.52 30.41
CA GLY A 184 0.00 5.19 29.55
C GLY A 184 0.24 6.71 29.51
N ILE A 185 0.48 7.33 30.66
CA ILE A 185 0.81 8.77 30.76
C ILE A 185 2.13 9.06 30.04
N ALA A 186 3.14 8.20 30.21
CA ALA A 186 4.41 8.32 29.49
C ALA A 186 4.24 8.17 27.96
N VAL A 187 3.34 7.29 27.50
CA VAL A 187 2.97 7.15 26.08
C VAL A 187 2.34 8.44 25.55
N GLN A 188 1.46 9.09 26.32
CA GLN A 188 0.86 10.38 25.94
C GLN A 188 1.94 11.47 25.80
N ALA A 189 2.79 11.62 26.80
CA ALA A 189 3.86 12.61 26.82
C ALA A 189 4.85 12.41 25.64
N ALA A 190 5.24 11.15 25.38
CA ALA A 190 6.12 10.80 24.27
C ALA A 190 5.46 11.02 22.89
N GLY A 191 4.14 10.81 22.80
CA GLY A 191 3.34 11.05 21.60
C GLY A 191 3.22 12.51 21.22
N ASP A 192 3.16 13.41 22.20
CA ASP A 192 3.06 14.84 21.98
C ASP A 192 4.41 15.45 21.56
N ARG A 193 5.50 15.17 22.30
CA ARG A 193 6.84 15.67 22.00
C ARG A 193 7.93 14.65 22.38
N ARG A 194 8.30 13.80 21.44
CA ARG A 194 9.25 12.70 21.62
C ARG A 194 10.60 13.16 22.18
N ASP A 195 11.15 14.26 21.63
CA ASP A 195 12.49 14.74 22.01
C ASP A 195 12.50 15.25 23.47
N ARG A 196 11.46 16.00 23.86
CA ARG A 196 11.33 16.48 25.24
C ARG A 196 11.13 15.33 26.23
N ALA A 197 10.31 14.33 25.87
CA ALA A 197 10.09 13.16 26.71
C ALA A 197 11.40 12.39 26.94
N SER A 198 12.23 12.24 25.91
CA SER A 198 13.54 11.59 26.02
C SER A 198 14.52 12.37 26.89
N MET A 199 14.50 13.71 26.84
CA MET A 199 15.31 14.58 27.70
C MET A 199 14.91 14.48 29.18
N LEU A 200 13.64 14.17 29.47
CA LEU A 200 13.12 13.93 30.81
C LEU A 200 13.38 12.50 31.31
N GLY A 201 14.14 11.68 30.57
CA GLY A 201 14.51 10.33 30.95
C GLY A 201 13.45 9.27 30.62
N ILE A 202 12.37 9.62 29.92
CA ILE A 202 11.33 8.66 29.53
C ILE A 202 11.90 7.69 28.48
N PRO A 203 11.85 6.35 28.71
CA PRO A 203 12.41 5.34 27.80
C PRO A 203 11.48 5.11 26.59
N VAL A 204 11.42 6.07 25.66
CA VAL A 204 10.53 6.07 24.50
C VAL A 204 10.60 4.75 23.70
N GLY A 205 11.78 4.14 23.64
CA GLY A 205 11.96 2.85 22.97
C GLY A 205 11.16 1.70 23.59
N ARG A 206 11.09 1.61 24.93
CA ARG A 206 10.27 0.58 25.62
C ARG A 206 8.78 0.84 25.44
N LEU A 207 8.38 2.11 25.47
CA LEU A 207 6.99 2.50 25.26
C LEU A 207 6.51 2.12 23.86
N GLN A 208 7.35 2.28 22.84
CA GLN A 208 7.04 1.82 21.47
C GLN A 208 6.81 0.32 21.44
N SER A 209 7.67 -0.51 22.06
CA SER A 209 7.49 -1.97 22.08
C SER A 209 6.17 -2.37 22.74
N VAL A 210 5.86 -1.78 23.91
CA VAL A 210 4.59 -2.07 24.60
C VAL A 210 3.37 -1.70 23.75
N THR A 211 3.42 -0.52 23.11
CA THR A 211 2.30 -0.06 22.25
C THR A 211 2.11 -0.96 21.03
N TRP A 212 3.19 -1.47 20.44
CA TRP A 212 3.10 -2.43 19.33
C TRP A 212 2.44 -3.73 19.77
N VAL A 213 2.82 -4.29 20.93
CA VAL A 213 2.22 -5.53 21.45
C VAL A 213 0.73 -5.32 21.74
N VAL A 214 0.35 -4.22 22.40
CA VAL A 214 -1.06 -3.89 22.66
C VAL A 214 -1.83 -3.79 21.34
N ALA A 215 -1.29 -3.11 20.35
CA ALA A 215 -1.93 -2.96 19.04
C ALA A 215 -2.11 -4.31 18.34
N GLY A 216 -1.10 -5.20 18.38
CA GLY A 216 -1.20 -6.54 17.80
C GLY A 216 -2.25 -7.43 18.49
N VAL A 217 -2.36 -7.35 19.81
CA VAL A 217 -3.42 -8.06 20.57
C VAL A 217 -4.80 -7.54 20.17
N LEU A 218 -4.99 -6.22 20.04
CA LEU A 218 -6.27 -5.65 19.62
C LEU A 218 -6.62 -6.09 18.18
N SER A 219 -5.64 -6.15 17.29
CA SER A 219 -5.85 -6.68 15.92
C SER A 219 -6.24 -8.15 15.93
N PHE A 220 -5.58 -8.98 16.74
CA PHE A 220 -5.94 -10.40 16.89
C PHE A 220 -7.39 -10.55 17.35
N VAL A 221 -7.80 -9.83 18.41
CA VAL A 221 -9.18 -9.89 18.93
C VAL A 221 -10.17 -9.47 17.82
N THR A 222 -9.89 -8.40 17.10
CA THR A 222 -10.73 -7.94 15.98
C THR A 222 -10.91 -9.04 14.95
N ILE A 223 -9.82 -9.57 14.40
CA ILE A 223 -9.84 -10.54 13.31
C ILE A 223 -10.47 -11.86 13.74
N PHE A 224 -10.14 -12.36 14.94
CA PHE A 224 -10.67 -13.61 15.45
C PHE A 224 -12.19 -13.57 15.60
N PHE A 225 -12.76 -12.53 16.21
CA PHE A 225 -14.20 -12.43 16.38
C PHE A 225 -14.92 -12.07 15.09
N GLN A 226 -14.35 -11.28 14.20
CA GLN A 226 -14.92 -11.07 12.88
C GLN A 226 -15.01 -12.37 12.08
N ALA A 227 -13.96 -13.19 12.09
CA ALA A 227 -13.97 -14.50 11.46
C ALA A 227 -15.00 -15.45 12.10
N ALA A 228 -15.16 -15.42 13.43
CA ALA A 228 -16.15 -16.24 14.12
C ALA A 228 -17.60 -15.83 13.85
N ILE A 229 -17.87 -14.54 13.61
CA ILE A 229 -19.22 -14.01 13.31
C ILE A 229 -19.57 -14.20 11.84
N LEU A 230 -18.66 -13.82 10.95
CA LEU A 230 -18.92 -13.80 9.51
C LEU A 230 -18.72 -15.16 8.83
N GLY A 231 -18.09 -16.12 9.52
CA GLY A 231 -17.77 -17.44 8.96
C GLY A 231 -16.92 -17.34 7.68
N LEU A 232 -16.17 -16.27 7.53
CA LEU A 232 -15.39 -15.99 6.33
C LEU A 232 -14.18 -16.93 6.25
N PRO A 233 -13.78 -17.35 5.04
CA PRO A 233 -12.45 -17.87 4.84
C PRO A 233 -11.46 -16.78 5.25
N LEU A 234 -10.42 -17.16 5.97
CA LEU A 234 -9.34 -16.24 6.34
C LEU A 234 -8.49 -15.98 5.10
N ASP A 235 -9.07 -15.22 4.18
CA ASP A 235 -8.46 -14.77 2.93
C ASP A 235 -7.37 -13.72 3.25
N PRO A 236 -6.26 -13.71 2.49
CA PRO A 236 -5.21 -12.69 2.60
C PRO A 236 -5.70 -11.25 2.49
N THR A 237 -6.82 -11.01 1.80
CA THR A 237 -7.41 -9.66 1.65
C THR A 237 -8.14 -9.19 2.89
N PHE A 238 -8.50 -10.09 3.82
CA PHE A 238 -9.28 -9.77 5.00
C PHE A 238 -8.56 -8.77 5.93
N GLY A 239 -7.27 -8.99 6.18
CA GLY A 239 -6.45 -8.06 6.95
C GLY A 239 -6.37 -6.66 6.33
N LEU A 240 -6.33 -6.59 5.00
CA LEU A 240 -6.28 -5.33 4.26
C LEU A 240 -7.61 -4.56 4.34
N THR A 241 -8.76 -5.23 4.19
CA THR A 241 -10.08 -4.58 4.28
C THR A 241 -10.36 -4.07 5.69
N ALA A 242 -10.03 -4.84 6.72
CA ALA A 242 -10.14 -4.42 8.11
C ALA A 242 -9.19 -3.23 8.42
N LEU A 243 -7.98 -3.24 7.87
CA LEU A 243 -7.03 -2.13 7.99
C LEU A 243 -7.57 -0.84 7.36
N VAL A 244 -8.22 -0.92 6.20
CA VAL A 244 -8.76 0.28 5.53
C VAL A 244 -9.92 0.88 6.30
N THR A 245 -10.80 0.07 6.88
CA THR A 245 -11.85 0.56 7.78
C THR A 245 -11.23 1.26 9.00
N ALA A 246 -10.18 0.69 9.59
CA ALA A 246 -9.44 1.30 10.69
C ALA A 246 -8.74 2.61 10.27
N LEU A 247 -8.19 2.68 9.06
CA LEU A 247 -7.59 3.90 8.50
C LEU A 247 -8.65 4.99 8.24
N ALA A 248 -9.84 4.60 7.79
CA ALA A 248 -10.97 5.51 7.65
C ALA A 248 -11.37 6.13 8.98
N ALA A 249 -11.50 5.30 10.02
CA ALA A 249 -11.79 5.75 11.38
C ALA A 249 -10.69 6.65 11.94
N LEU A 250 -9.43 6.32 11.67
CA LEU A 250 -8.27 7.10 12.06
C LEU A 250 -8.27 8.49 11.38
N ALA A 251 -8.61 8.55 10.09
CA ALA A 251 -8.74 9.80 9.35
C ALA A 251 -9.84 10.70 9.90
N LEU A 252 -11.01 10.14 10.20
CA LEU A 252 -12.14 10.83 10.84
C LEU A 252 -11.78 11.33 12.25
N GLY A 253 -11.04 10.53 13.03
CA GLY A 253 -10.59 10.84 14.39
C GLY A 253 -9.33 11.68 14.48
N ASN A 254 -8.94 12.33 13.40
CA ASN A 254 -7.82 13.26 13.36
C ASN A 254 -6.45 12.64 13.72
N PHE A 255 -6.32 11.32 13.61
CA PHE A 255 -5.12 10.51 13.91
C PHE A 255 -4.64 10.55 15.38
N THR A 256 -5.24 11.36 16.23
CA THR A 256 -4.75 11.59 17.62
C THR A 256 -5.80 11.38 18.68
N GLU A 257 -7.08 11.56 18.38
CA GLU A 257 -8.17 11.49 19.35
C GLU A 257 -8.76 10.08 19.45
N LEU A 258 -8.19 9.22 20.30
CA LEU A 258 -8.60 7.81 20.41
C LEU A 258 -10.11 7.59 20.63
N PRO A 259 -10.84 8.39 21.48
CA PRO A 259 -12.28 8.23 21.62
C PRO A 259 -13.04 8.53 20.31
N VAL A 260 -12.61 9.54 19.57
CA VAL A 260 -13.24 9.89 18.28
C VAL A 260 -12.93 8.82 17.23
N ILE A 261 -11.73 8.25 17.23
CA ILE A 261 -11.34 7.14 16.36
C ILE A 261 -12.24 5.93 16.63
N ALA A 262 -12.43 5.56 17.90
CA ALA A 262 -13.30 4.45 18.27
C ALA A 262 -14.75 4.68 17.85
N ALA A 263 -15.31 5.86 18.12
CA ALA A 263 -16.66 6.22 17.71
C ALA A 263 -16.83 6.25 16.19
N SER A 264 -15.81 6.75 15.47
CA SER A 264 -15.80 6.74 13.99
C SER A 264 -15.85 5.32 13.44
N ALA A 265 -15.07 4.40 14.00
CA ALA A 265 -15.06 3.00 13.56
C ALA A 265 -16.42 2.32 13.76
N VAL A 266 -17.09 2.60 14.89
CA VAL A 266 -18.45 2.09 15.16
C VAL A 266 -19.44 2.59 14.13
N VAL A 267 -19.44 3.88 13.85
CA VAL A 267 -20.37 4.47 12.87
C VAL A 267 -20.08 3.98 11.44
N LEU A 268 -18.78 3.79 11.09
CA LEU A 268 -18.41 3.21 9.80
C LEU A 268 -18.86 1.75 9.66
N GLY A 269 -18.84 0.96 10.75
CA GLY A 269 -19.39 -0.39 10.75
C GLY A 269 -20.90 -0.41 10.50
N VAL A 270 -21.64 0.50 11.11
CA VAL A 270 -23.08 0.65 10.85
C VAL A 270 -23.33 1.08 9.40
N LEU A 271 -22.53 2.02 8.88
CA LEU A 271 -22.64 2.46 7.48
C LEU A 271 -22.36 1.31 6.50
N GLN A 272 -21.32 0.52 6.72
CA GLN A 272 -20.99 -0.63 5.86
C GLN A 272 -22.10 -1.67 5.82
N GLN A 273 -22.68 -2.00 6.97
CA GLN A 273 -23.83 -2.92 7.04
C GLN A 273 -25.09 -2.29 6.43
N GLY A 274 -25.26 -0.98 6.58
CA GLY A 274 -26.35 -0.25 5.95
C GLY A 274 -26.31 -0.30 4.43
N VAL A 275 -25.14 -0.09 3.84
CA VAL A 275 -24.92 -0.21 2.40
C VAL A 275 -25.18 -1.64 1.93
N ALA A 276 -24.56 -2.62 2.59
CA ALA A 276 -24.70 -4.04 2.23
C ALA A 276 -26.15 -4.55 2.33
N TRP A 277 -26.97 -3.99 3.23
CA TRP A 277 -28.37 -4.33 3.36
C TRP A 277 -29.23 -3.74 2.25
N ASN A 278 -29.02 -2.45 1.90
CA ASN A 278 -29.81 -1.77 0.89
C ASN A 278 -29.48 -2.24 -0.53
N ASP A 279 -28.24 -2.70 -0.73
CA ASP A 279 -27.77 -3.19 -2.03
C ASP A 279 -27.03 -4.53 -1.90
N PRO A 280 -27.78 -5.63 -1.64
CA PRO A 280 -27.20 -6.95 -1.44
C PRO A 280 -26.63 -7.56 -2.72
N ALA A 281 -26.99 -7.02 -3.90
CA ALA A 281 -26.44 -7.44 -5.17
C ALA A 281 -24.96 -7.02 -5.31
N ASP A 282 -24.60 -5.84 -4.72
CA ASP A 282 -23.30 -5.21 -4.89
C ASP A 282 -22.58 -5.00 -3.54
N PRO A 283 -22.08 -6.07 -2.89
CA PRO A 283 -21.39 -5.94 -1.59
C PRO A 283 -20.13 -5.07 -1.67
N ALA A 284 -19.55 -4.92 -2.85
CA ALA A 284 -18.40 -4.07 -3.11
C ALA A 284 -18.70 -2.56 -3.02
N LEU A 285 -19.99 -2.16 -3.20
CA LEU A 285 -20.42 -0.77 -3.02
C LEU A 285 -20.07 -0.22 -1.63
N ALA A 286 -20.08 -1.06 -0.60
CA ALA A 286 -19.70 -0.66 0.75
C ALA A 286 -18.24 -0.14 0.83
N LEU A 287 -17.32 -0.72 0.05
CA LEU A 287 -15.93 -0.24 -0.04
C LEU A 287 -15.84 1.10 -0.77
N ALA A 288 -16.64 1.31 -1.81
CA ALA A 288 -16.69 2.57 -2.53
C ALA A 288 -17.24 3.71 -1.65
N VAL A 289 -18.33 3.44 -0.92
CA VAL A 289 -18.91 4.39 0.04
C VAL A 289 -17.92 4.71 1.16
N LEU A 290 -17.22 3.70 1.69
CA LEU A 290 -16.16 3.91 2.69
C LEU A 290 -15.05 4.83 2.15
N ALA A 291 -14.58 4.57 0.93
CA ALA A 291 -13.57 5.42 0.29
C ALA A 291 -14.06 6.85 0.06
N ALA A 292 -15.33 7.03 -0.34
CA ALA A 292 -15.93 8.35 -0.50
C ALA A 292 -16.01 9.11 0.84
N VAL A 293 -16.35 8.41 1.93
CA VAL A 293 -16.35 8.98 3.29
C VAL A 293 -14.94 9.41 3.71
N VAL A 294 -13.92 8.57 3.48
CA VAL A 294 -12.51 8.91 3.75
C VAL A 294 -12.09 10.15 2.96
N PHE A 295 -12.39 10.15 1.66
CA PHE A 295 -12.06 11.26 0.78
C PHE A 295 -12.76 12.55 1.23
N GLY A 296 -14.06 12.49 1.50
CA GLY A 296 -14.85 13.61 2.01
C GLY A 296 -14.33 14.13 3.36
N ALA A 297 -14.02 13.24 4.30
CA ALA A 297 -13.45 13.61 5.59
C ALA A 297 -12.12 14.36 5.45
N ILE A 298 -11.25 13.88 4.56
CA ILE A 298 -9.95 14.53 4.29
C ILE A 298 -10.16 15.90 3.62
N VAL A 299 -11.09 16.01 2.67
CA VAL A 299 -11.43 17.31 2.03
C VAL A 299 -11.99 18.29 3.04
N VAL A 300 -12.99 17.90 3.84
CA VAL A 300 -13.57 18.75 4.87
C VAL A 300 -12.52 19.21 5.87
N ARG A 301 -11.64 18.32 6.27
CA ARG A 301 -10.50 18.66 7.13
C ARG A 301 -9.59 19.71 6.49
N GLN A 302 -9.28 19.59 5.19
CA GLN A 302 -8.48 20.60 4.50
C GLN A 302 -9.12 21.99 4.51
N LEU A 303 -10.44 22.04 4.37
CA LEU A 303 -11.20 23.28 4.37
C LEU A 303 -11.23 23.94 5.76
N LEU A 304 -11.32 23.11 6.82
CA LEU A 304 -11.41 23.57 8.21
C LEU A 304 -10.05 23.77 8.87
N ALA A 305 -8.97 23.21 8.35
CA ALA A 305 -7.62 23.32 8.92
C ALA A 305 -7.15 24.79 8.94
N SER A 306 -6.93 25.32 10.13
CA SER A 306 -6.41 26.67 10.32
C SER A 306 -4.92 26.76 9.95
N ARG A 307 -4.43 27.98 9.68
CA ARG A 307 -3.02 28.24 9.34
C ARG A 307 -2.03 27.81 10.45
N ARG A 308 -2.49 27.65 11.70
CA ARG A 308 -1.66 27.29 12.87
C ARG A 308 -1.26 25.80 12.91
N ASP A 309 -2.05 24.91 12.31
CA ASP A 309 -1.78 23.46 12.31
C ASP A 309 -0.66 23.04 11.34
N ARG A 310 -0.07 24.00 10.61
CA ARG A 310 0.96 23.78 9.57
C ARG A 310 2.39 23.68 10.10
N GLU A 311 2.60 23.64 11.43
CA GLU A 311 3.96 23.80 11.98
C GLU A 311 4.80 22.52 12.12
N VAL A 312 4.29 21.33 11.79
CA VAL A 312 5.05 20.09 11.94
C VAL A 312 5.14 19.32 10.62
N GLU A 313 5.75 19.94 9.63
CA GLU A 313 6.25 19.18 8.47
C GLU A 313 7.59 18.54 8.81
N ALA A 314 7.55 17.30 9.28
CA ALA A 314 8.74 16.47 9.23
C ALA A 314 8.98 16.11 7.75
N THR A 315 10.02 16.67 7.20
CA THR A 315 10.54 16.33 5.88
C THR A 315 10.69 14.82 5.76
N LEU A 316 9.99 14.21 4.80
CA LEU A 316 10.19 12.83 4.38
C LEU A 316 11.51 12.77 3.58
N SER A 317 12.64 12.96 4.25
CA SER A 317 13.93 12.84 3.57
C SER A 317 14.17 11.36 3.23
N LEU A 318 14.29 11.07 1.95
CA LEU A 318 14.78 9.78 1.49
C LEU A 318 16.28 9.72 1.78
N ALA A 319 16.70 8.75 2.60
CA ALA A 319 18.11 8.41 2.69
C ALA A 319 18.55 7.84 1.33
N GLY A 320 19.38 8.59 0.62
CA GLY A 320 20.01 8.12 -0.61
C GLY A 320 19.52 8.79 -1.89
N SER A 321 19.89 10.04 -2.10
CA SER A 321 19.87 10.61 -3.46
C SER A 321 20.83 9.82 -4.35
N VAL A 322 20.40 9.53 -5.59
CA VAL A 322 21.30 8.99 -6.62
C VAL A 322 22.47 9.97 -6.78
N ARG A 323 23.67 9.54 -6.43
CA ARG A 323 24.88 10.35 -6.59
C ARG A 323 25.15 10.55 -8.06
N ASP A 324 25.30 11.82 -8.48
CA ASP A 324 25.87 12.13 -9.76
C ASP A 324 27.35 11.80 -9.75
N LEU A 325 27.88 11.34 -10.89
CA LEU A 325 29.30 11.09 -11.02
C LEU A 325 30.10 12.38 -10.81
N PRO A 326 31.25 12.32 -10.13
CA PRO A 326 32.17 13.46 -10.05
C PRO A 326 32.49 14.00 -11.42
N ALA A 327 32.61 15.33 -11.54
CA ALA A 327 32.84 15.99 -12.84
C ALA A 327 34.04 15.40 -13.59
N ALA A 328 35.14 15.15 -12.88
CA ALA A 328 36.36 14.55 -13.46
C ALA A 328 36.15 13.14 -14.04
N ALA A 329 35.27 12.33 -13.44
CA ALA A 329 34.95 10.99 -13.91
C ALA A 329 33.88 10.97 -15.02
N ARG A 330 33.03 12.01 -15.06
CA ARG A 330 31.97 12.13 -16.06
C ARG A 330 32.51 12.41 -17.46
N ASP A 331 33.67 13.05 -17.54
CA ASP A 331 34.29 13.47 -18.81
C ASP A 331 35.13 12.40 -19.47
N LEU A 332 35.43 11.29 -18.78
CA LEU A 332 36.14 10.14 -19.35
C LEU A 332 35.34 9.54 -20.51
N THR A 333 36.00 9.41 -21.68
CA THR A 333 35.39 8.86 -22.90
C THR A 333 34.80 7.48 -22.67
N GLU A 334 35.47 6.64 -21.88
CA GLU A 334 35.04 5.29 -21.51
C GLU A 334 33.71 5.31 -20.75
N VAL A 335 33.51 6.27 -19.84
CA VAL A 335 32.27 6.41 -19.06
C VAL A 335 31.14 6.98 -19.93
N LYS A 336 31.45 7.89 -20.87
CA LYS A 336 30.49 8.44 -21.83
C LYS A 336 29.95 7.37 -22.77
N VAL A 337 30.81 6.42 -23.17
CA VAL A 337 30.45 5.33 -24.08
C VAL A 337 29.81 4.16 -23.32
N ALA A 338 30.32 3.81 -22.13
CA ALA A 338 29.82 2.64 -21.36
C ALA A 338 28.33 2.73 -20.97
N LYS A 339 27.81 3.93 -20.71
CA LYS A 339 26.39 4.10 -20.36
C LYS A 339 25.45 3.73 -21.49
N PRO A 340 25.53 4.36 -22.70
CA PRO A 340 24.63 4.03 -23.80
C PRO A 340 24.87 2.61 -24.33
N THR A 341 26.13 2.14 -24.37
CA THR A 341 26.42 0.77 -24.81
C THR A 341 25.88 -0.28 -23.84
N GLY A 342 26.02 -0.09 -22.54
CA GLY A 342 25.44 -0.99 -21.54
C GLY A 342 23.91 -1.04 -21.62
N ALA A 343 23.26 0.11 -21.81
CA ALA A 343 21.81 0.17 -22.00
C ALA A 343 21.39 -0.50 -23.33
N ALA A 344 22.13 -0.28 -24.41
CA ALA A 344 21.85 -0.90 -25.71
C ALA A 344 22.03 -2.43 -25.67
N VAL A 345 23.07 -2.93 -25.00
CA VAL A 345 23.31 -4.37 -24.80
C VAL A 345 22.19 -4.99 -23.96
N ALA A 346 21.79 -4.35 -22.86
CA ALA A 346 20.69 -4.84 -22.02
C ALA A 346 19.37 -4.87 -22.78
N PHE A 347 19.09 -3.83 -23.60
CA PHE A 347 17.91 -3.79 -24.46
C PHE A 347 17.96 -4.87 -25.55
N ALA A 348 19.08 -5.02 -26.24
CA ALA A 348 19.25 -6.07 -27.25
C ALA A 348 19.09 -7.48 -26.65
N ALA A 349 19.67 -7.72 -25.47
CA ALA A 349 19.48 -8.97 -24.74
C ALA A 349 18.01 -9.22 -24.37
N ALA A 350 17.30 -8.18 -23.94
CA ALA A 350 15.87 -8.29 -23.65
C ALA A 350 15.04 -8.59 -24.92
N CYS A 351 15.39 -8.02 -26.06
CA CYS A 351 14.73 -8.31 -27.35
C CYS A 351 14.97 -9.74 -27.86
N THR A 352 16.00 -10.44 -27.35
CA THR A 352 16.22 -11.87 -27.70
C THR A 352 15.41 -12.83 -26.82
N LEU A 353 14.81 -12.39 -25.71
CA LEU A 353 14.03 -13.24 -24.82
C LEU A 353 12.88 -13.99 -25.51
N PRO A 354 12.12 -13.40 -26.46
CA PRO A 354 11.05 -14.11 -27.16
C PRO A 354 11.50 -15.34 -27.94
N LEU A 355 12.79 -15.43 -28.28
CA LEU A 355 13.35 -16.60 -28.99
C LEU A 355 13.49 -17.83 -28.10
N TRP A 356 13.51 -17.64 -26.77
CA TRP A 356 13.78 -18.68 -25.77
C TRP A 356 12.59 -18.98 -24.88
N MET A 357 11.60 -18.06 -24.83
CA MET A 357 10.44 -18.14 -23.94
C MET A 357 9.21 -18.69 -24.67
N GLY A 358 8.45 -19.52 -23.98
CA GLY A 358 7.13 -19.97 -24.43
C GLY A 358 6.06 -18.87 -24.33
N GLN A 359 4.90 -19.08 -24.97
CA GLN A 359 3.78 -18.12 -25.02
C GLN A 359 3.34 -17.67 -23.61
N GLY A 360 3.17 -18.61 -22.67
CA GLY A 360 2.76 -18.29 -21.30
C GLY A 360 3.81 -17.51 -20.51
N GLU A 361 5.09 -17.72 -20.80
CA GLU A 361 6.19 -16.96 -20.18
C GLU A 361 6.26 -15.55 -20.73
N LEU A 362 5.99 -15.36 -22.04
CA LEU A 362 5.94 -14.05 -22.67
C LEU A 362 4.81 -13.17 -22.13
N ILE A 363 3.63 -13.75 -21.86
CA ILE A 363 2.52 -13.04 -21.19
C ILE A 363 2.98 -12.51 -19.82
N ARG A 364 3.61 -13.35 -19.02
CA ARG A 364 4.11 -12.97 -17.69
C ARG A 364 5.24 -11.94 -17.79
N ALA A 365 6.15 -12.11 -18.76
CA ALA A 365 7.23 -11.15 -18.99
C ALA A 365 6.68 -9.78 -19.43
N SER A 366 5.65 -9.74 -20.29
CA SER A 366 4.98 -8.49 -20.67
C SER A 366 4.31 -7.81 -19.48
N ALA A 367 3.63 -8.58 -18.62
CA ALA A 367 3.06 -8.07 -17.38
C ALA A 367 4.15 -7.52 -16.44
N LEU A 368 5.28 -8.24 -16.29
CA LEU A 368 6.43 -7.77 -15.50
C LEU A 368 6.95 -6.41 -16.01
N VAL A 369 7.09 -6.25 -17.33
CA VAL A 369 7.51 -4.98 -17.93
C VAL A 369 6.47 -3.88 -17.62
N ALA A 370 5.18 -4.17 -17.74
CA ALA A 370 4.13 -3.22 -17.40
C ALA A 370 4.21 -2.81 -15.90
N LEU A 371 4.43 -3.75 -14.98
CA LEU A 371 4.61 -3.47 -13.55
C LEU A 371 5.89 -2.65 -13.27
N ALA A 372 6.96 -2.86 -14.04
CA ALA A 372 8.14 -2.00 -14.00
C ALA A 372 7.81 -0.55 -14.41
N VAL A 373 6.93 -0.35 -15.38
CA VAL A 373 6.42 1.00 -15.77
C VAL A 373 5.58 1.61 -14.64
N VAL A 374 4.71 0.82 -13.98
CA VAL A 374 4.02 1.28 -12.75
C VAL A 374 5.04 1.66 -11.67
N GLY A 375 6.08 0.87 -11.45
CA GLY A 375 7.18 1.19 -10.54
C GLY A 375 7.85 2.53 -10.86
N CYS A 376 8.07 2.82 -12.15
CA CYS A 376 8.58 4.13 -12.60
C CYS A 376 7.65 5.29 -12.22
N SER A 377 6.34 5.09 -12.23
CA SER A 377 5.36 6.09 -11.78
C SER A 377 5.49 6.38 -10.27
N ILE A 378 5.73 5.32 -9.46
CA ILE A 378 5.98 5.44 -8.01
C ILE A 378 7.27 6.24 -7.74
N VAL A 379 8.33 6.04 -8.53
CA VAL A 379 9.57 6.82 -8.40
C VAL A 379 9.31 8.31 -8.55
N VAL A 380 8.47 8.74 -9.50
CA VAL A 380 8.13 10.15 -9.67
C VAL A 380 7.35 10.69 -8.47
N LEU A 381 6.30 9.98 -8.07
CA LEU A 381 5.38 10.47 -7.05
C LEU A 381 5.95 10.31 -5.63
N THR A 382 6.47 9.13 -5.31
CA THR A 382 7.00 8.86 -3.96
C THR A 382 8.48 9.22 -3.87
N GLY A 383 9.26 8.80 -4.85
CA GLY A 383 10.71 8.99 -4.83
C GLY A 383 11.15 10.44 -4.98
N TRP A 384 10.58 11.17 -5.94
CA TRP A 384 10.99 12.54 -6.26
C TRP A 384 10.16 13.61 -5.56
N SER A 385 8.84 13.40 -5.40
CA SER A 385 8.00 14.44 -4.76
C SER A 385 7.71 14.19 -3.27
N GLY A 386 8.06 13.01 -2.73
CA GLY A 386 7.84 12.67 -1.33
C GLY A 386 6.37 12.37 -0.99
N GLN A 387 5.50 12.19 -1.99
CA GLN A 387 4.09 11.84 -1.79
C GLN A 387 3.93 10.32 -1.85
N VAL A 388 3.71 9.66 -0.70
CA VAL A 388 3.48 8.22 -0.68
C VAL A 388 2.15 7.90 -1.34
N SER A 389 2.17 7.08 -2.38
CA SER A 389 0.97 6.59 -3.06
C SER A 389 0.92 5.07 -3.03
N LEU A 390 -0.19 4.54 -2.55
CA LEU A 390 -0.48 3.11 -2.47
C LEU A 390 -1.62 2.69 -3.42
N GLY A 391 -1.98 3.56 -4.36
CA GLY A 391 -3.05 3.33 -5.32
C GLY A 391 -2.59 3.36 -6.78
N GLN A 392 -1.35 3.04 -7.08
CA GLN A 392 -0.82 3.17 -8.45
C GLN A 392 -1.47 2.19 -9.43
N MET A 393 -1.83 0.98 -8.98
CA MET A 393 -2.54 0.03 -9.83
C MET A 393 -3.94 0.51 -10.21
N SER A 394 -4.58 1.35 -9.38
CA SER A 394 -5.89 1.92 -9.74
C SER A 394 -5.78 3.00 -10.82
N PHE A 395 -4.70 3.78 -10.82
CA PHE A 395 -4.43 4.67 -11.97
C PHE A 395 -4.11 3.88 -13.23
N ALA A 396 -3.40 2.73 -13.10
CA ALA A 396 -3.22 1.80 -14.20
C ALA A 396 -4.56 1.18 -14.64
N ALA A 397 -5.44 0.81 -13.71
CA ALA A 397 -6.79 0.32 -14.00
C ALA A 397 -7.62 1.32 -14.82
N VAL A 398 -7.62 2.61 -14.43
CA VAL A 398 -8.26 3.68 -15.20
C VAL A 398 -7.70 3.72 -16.62
N GLY A 399 -6.38 3.64 -16.77
CA GLY A 399 -5.74 3.58 -18.09
C GLY A 399 -6.11 2.31 -18.87
N GLY A 400 -6.17 1.15 -18.20
CA GLY A 400 -6.58 -0.13 -18.78
C GLY A 400 -8.01 -0.11 -19.29
N VAL A 401 -8.98 0.41 -18.49
CA VAL A 401 -10.38 0.57 -18.90
C VAL A 401 -10.50 1.51 -20.10
N MET A 402 -9.88 2.70 -20.03
CA MET A 402 -9.97 3.66 -21.14
C MET A 402 -9.24 3.17 -22.39
N GLY A 403 -8.18 2.39 -22.21
CA GLY A 403 -7.52 1.66 -23.29
C GLY A 403 -8.42 0.60 -23.91
N ALA A 404 -9.16 -0.16 -23.08
CA ALA A 404 -10.13 -1.15 -23.53
C ALA A 404 -11.28 -0.49 -24.33
N VAL A 405 -11.86 0.61 -23.82
CA VAL A 405 -12.89 1.40 -24.54
C VAL A 405 -12.36 1.88 -25.88
N ALA A 406 -11.15 2.44 -25.93
CA ALA A 406 -10.56 2.95 -27.16
C ALA A 406 -10.31 1.85 -28.21
N LEU A 407 -9.84 0.68 -27.78
CA LEU A 407 -9.45 -0.41 -28.67
C LEU A 407 -10.62 -1.32 -29.04
N ILE A 408 -11.54 -1.63 -28.12
CA ILE A 408 -12.64 -2.57 -28.33
C ILE A 408 -13.86 -1.86 -28.93
N ASP A 409 -14.28 -0.73 -28.31
CA ASP A 409 -15.53 -0.06 -28.72
C ASP A 409 -15.29 0.94 -29.84
N TRP A 410 -14.22 1.73 -29.75
CA TRP A 410 -13.94 2.79 -30.75
C TRP A 410 -13.02 2.36 -31.88
N HIS A 411 -12.38 1.19 -31.76
CA HIS A 411 -11.43 0.66 -32.75
C HIS A 411 -10.30 1.63 -33.14
N TRP A 412 -9.82 2.42 -32.12
CA TRP A 412 -8.76 3.38 -32.36
C TRP A 412 -7.38 2.70 -32.54
N ASP A 413 -6.47 3.41 -33.14
CA ASP A 413 -5.06 3.01 -33.15
C ASP A 413 -4.48 3.01 -31.76
N LEU A 414 -3.60 2.08 -31.49
CA LEU A 414 -2.99 1.87 -30.17
C LEU A 414 -2.25 3.11 -29.65
N SER A 415 -1.68 3.94 -30.52
CA SER A 415 -1.02 5.19 -30.12
C SER A 415 -2.00 6.18 -29.50
N LEU A 416 -3.20 6.31 -30.06
CA LEU A 416 -4.27 7.14 -29.49
C LEU A 416 -4.83 6.55 -28.20
N ALA A 417 -4.96 5.22 -28.14
CA ALA A 417 -5.37 4.52 -26.93
C ALA A 417 -4.40 4.76 -25.76
N PHE A 418 -3.08 4.73 -26.01
CA PHE A 418 -2.08 5.08 -24.99
C PHE A 418 -2.19 6.53 -24.51
N LEU A 419 -2.40 7.48 -25.45
CA LEU A 419 -2.55 8.89 -25.08
C LEU A 419 -3.82 9.13 -24.26
N LEU A 420 -4.96 8.54 -24.65
CA LEU A 420 -6.21 8.64 -23.91
C LEU A 420 -6.08 8.04 -22.50
N ALA A 421 -5.55 6.82 -22.41
CA ALA A 421 -5.34 6.12 -21.15
C ALA A 421 -4.41 6.90 -20.23
N GLY A 422 -3.30 7.41 -20.73
CA GLY A 422 -2.38 8.25 -19.95
C GLY A 422 -3.03 9.55 -19.48
N ALA A 423 -3.75 10.26 -20.39
CA ALA A 423 -4.39 11.51 -20.05
C ALA A 423 -5.51 11.36 -19.02
N THR A 424 -6.37 10.36 -19.16
CA THR A 424 -7.45 10.09 -18.21
C THR A 424 -6.93 9.67 -16.86
N ALA A 425 -5.95 8.78 -16.80
CA ALA A 425 -5.29 8.39 -15.57
C ALA A 425 -4.57 9.57 -14.89
N ALA A 426 -3.97 10.50 -15.65
CA ALA A 426 -3.37 11.72 -15.13
C ALA A 426 -4.42 12.63 -14.49
N VAL A 427 -5.58 12.83 -15.13
CA VAL A 427 -6.68 13.63 -14.60
C VAL A 427 -7.20 13.02 -13.28
N VAL A 428 -7.47 11.70 -13.27
CA VAL A 428 -7.93 11.01 -12.07
C VAL A 428 -6.89 11.09 -10.94
N ALA A 429 -5.60 10.91 -11.26
CA ALA A 429 -4.53 11.05 -10.27
C ALA A 429 -4.46 12.46 -9.68
N VAL A 430 -4.66 13.51 -10.48
CA VAL A 430 -4.75 14.90 -10.00
C VAL A 430 -5.96 15.07 -9.08
N VAL A 431 -7.14 14.57 -9.45
CA VAL A 431 -8.36 14.66 -8.64
C VAL A 431 -8.17 13.97 -7.29
N VAL A 432 -7.63 12.73 -7.29
CA VAL A 432 -7.33 11.98 -6.06
C VAL A 432 -6.22 12.65 -5.24
N GLY A 433 -5.29 13.34 -5.90
CA GLY A 433 -4.21 14.08 -5.25
C GLY A 433 -4.66 15.41 -4.60
N LEU A 434 -5.73 16.05 -5.09
CA LEU A 434 -6.20 17.36 -4.59
C LEU A 434 -6.41 17.40 -3.06
N PRO A 435 -7.08 16.42 -2.43
CA PRO A 435 -7.28 16.41 -0.98
C PRO A 435 -5.99 16.31 -0.18
N THR A 436 -4.93 15.80 -0.76
CA THR A 436 -3.67 15.51 -0.04
C THR A 436 -2.69 16.68 -0.04
N LEU A 437 -2.93 17.72 -0.85
CA LEU A 437 -1.96 18.78 -1.13
C LEU A 437 -1.53 19.58 0.09
N ARG A 438 -2.43 19.77 1.06
CA ARG A 438 -2.23 20.57 2.26
C ARG A 438 -1.92 19.73 3.50
N LEU A 439 -1.93 18.41 3.34
CA LEU A 439 -1.69 17.46 4.41
C LEU A 439 -0.31 16.81 4.25
N ASP A 440 0.18 16.19 5.31
CA ASP A 440 1.43 15.43 5.28
C ASP A 440 1.37 14.27 4.27
N GLY A 441 2.52 13.85 3.73
CA GLY A 441 2.60 12.81 2.70
C GLY A 441 1.97 11.45 3.06
N MET A 442 1.75 11.19 4.35
CA MET A 442 1.05 9.99 4.86
C MET A 442 -0.45 9.97 4.53
N PHE A 443 -1.09 11.14 4.48
CA PHE A 443 -2.50 11.23 4.08
C PHE A 443 -2.70 10.89 2.61
N ALA A 444 -1.69 11.17 1.77
CA ALA A 444 -1.70 10.75 0.38
C ALA A 444 -1.76 9.21 0.27
N ALA A 445 -1.00 8.48 1.10
CA ALA A 445 -1.04 7.03 1.13
C ALA A 445 -2.43 6.49 1.48
N VAL A 446 -3.07 7.04 2.52
CA VAL A 446 -4.42 6.62 2.94
C VAL A 446 -5.46 6.93 1.86
N THR A 447 -5.42 8.14 1.29
CA THR A 447 -6.37 8.56 0.25
C THR A 447 -6.23 7.73 -1.02
N THR A 448 -4.99 7.47 -1.46
CA THR A 448 -4.75 6.67 -2.67
C THR A 448 -5.06 5.20 -2.46
N LEU A 449 -4.86 4.65 -1.25
CA LEU A 449 -5.26 3.28 -0.92
C LEU A 449 -6.79 3.14 -0.84
N ALA A 450 -7.49 4.11 -0.24
CA ALA A 450 -8.94 4.13 -0.21
C ALA A 450 -9.52 4.21 -1.64
N PHE A 451 -8.96 5.07 -2.50
CA PHE A 451 -9.32 5.11 -3.91
C PHE A 451 -9.03 3.77 -4.61
N ALA A 452 -7.90 3.11 -4.29
CA ALA A 452 -7.56 1.83 -4.88
C ALA A 452 -8.60 0.75 -4.58
N LEU A 453 -9.08 0.69 -3.36
CA LEU A 453 -10.11 -0.27 -2.96
C LEU A 453 -11.46 0.04 -3.61
N ALA A 454 -11.86 1.31 -3.67
CA ALA A 454 -13.07 1.69 -4.37
C ALA A 454 -12.99 1.39 -5.87
N ALA A 455 -11.83 1.69 -6.49
CA ALA A 455 -11.63 1.47 -7.91
C ALA A 455 -11.65 -0.02 -8.27
N SER A 456 -10.87 -0.86 -7.54
CA SER A 456 -10.79 -2.30 -7.81
C SER A 456 -12.00 -3.08 -7.31
N GLY A 457 -12.72 -2.58 -6.32
CA GLY A 457 -13.88 -3.28 -5.75
C GLY A 457 -15.22 -2.88 -6.38
N TYR A 458 -15.34 -1.69 -6.95
CA TYR A 458 -16.61 -1.20 -7.48
C TYR A 458 -16.48 -0.34 -8.74
N LEU A 459 -15.74 0.78 -8.71
CA LEU A 459 -15.79 1.82 -9.75
C LEU A 459 -15.31 1.35 -11.13
N LEU A 460 -14.40 0.36 -11.19
CA LEU A 460 -13.80 -0.15 -12.42
C LEU A 460 -14.06 -1.67 -12.58
N VAL A 461 -15.18 -2.14 -12.02
CA VAL A 461 -15.63 -3.53 -12.14
C VAL A 461 -16.60 -3.63 -13.31
N PRO A 462 -16.32 -4.46 -14.34
CA PRO A 462 -17.18 -4.58 -15.53
C PRO A 462 -18.59 -5.09 -15.23
N ALA A 463 -18.77 -5.86 -14.16
CA ALA A 463 -20.08 -6.35 -13.75
C ALA A 463 -21.02 -5.23 -13.30
N GLU A 464 -20.47 -4.15 -12.71
CA GLU A 464 -21.24 -3.01 -12.17
C GLU A 464 -21.54 -1.94 -13.24
N PHE A 465 -20.65 -1.81 -14.23
CA PHE A 465 -20.73 -0.74 -15.22
C PHE A 465 -20.65 -1.27 -16.64
N SER A 466 -21.79 -1.24 -17.35
CA SER A 466 -21.94 -1.74 -18.71
C SER A 466 -21.09 -0.99 -19.77
N TRP A 467 -20.59 0.20 -19.45
CA TRP A 467 -19.69 0.96 -20.34
C TRP A 467 -18.26 0.43 -20.33
N ILE A 468 -17.91 -0.46 -19.40
CA ILE A 468 -16.58 -1.11 -19.35
C ILE A 468 -16.62 -2.34 -20.24
N PRO A 469 -15.79 -2.41 -21.29
CA PRO A 469 -15.81 -3.54 -22.23
C PRO A 469 -15.39 -4.85 -21.54
N GLN A 470 -16.20 -5.90 -21.75
CA GLN A 470 -15.91 -7.27 -21.24
C GLN A 470 -15.37 -8.20 -22.36
N GLY A 471 -15.19 -7.68 -23.57
CA GLY A 471 -14.75 -8.44 -24.72
C GLY A 471 -13.26 -8.76 -24.72
N GLN A 472 -12.89 -9.75 -25.57
CA GLN A 472 -11.48 -9.95 -25.90
C GLN A 472 -10.99 -8.85 -26.83
N LEU A 473 -9.75 -8.46 -26.63
CA LEU A 473 -9.09 -7.49 -27.49
C LEU A 473 -8.92 -8.12 -28.90
N GLY A 474 -9.46 -7.42 -29.92
CA GLY A 474 -9.13 -7.76 -31.30
C GLY A 474 -7.66 -7.54 -31.60
N THR A 475 -7.26 -7.66 -32.84
CA THR A 475 -5.88 -7.34 -33.24
C THR A 475 -5.64 -5.82 -33.17
N PRO A 476 -4.85 -5.32 -32.20
CA PRO A 476 -4.55 -3.89 -32.14
C PRO A 476 -3.59 -3.49 -33.22
N TYR A 477 -3.76 -2.28 -33.73
CA TYR A 477 -2.91 -1.69 -34.79
C TYR A 477 -2.10 -0.55 -34.17
N LEU A 478 -0.80 -0.53 -34.48
CA LEU A 478 0.11 0.58 -34.17
C LEU A 478 0.64 1.17 -35.47
N PHE A 479 0.22 2.40 -35.80
CA PHE A 479 0.57 3.05 -37.07
C PHE A 479 0.30 2.16 -38.32
N GLY A 480 -0.80 1.38 -38.28
CA GLY A 480 -1.17 0.48 -39.37
C GLY A 480 -0.51 -0.91 -39.32
N ALA A 481 0.46 -1.14 -38.47
CA ALA A 481 1.05 -2.47 -38.23
C ALA A 481 0.22 -3.25 -37.17
N SER A 482 -0.20 -4.48 -37.51
CA SER A 482 -0.96 -5.32 -36.62
C SER A 482 -0.06 -6.00 -35.55
N ILE A 483 -0.47 -5.97 -34.30
CA ILE A 483 0.21 -6.65 -33.20
C ILE A 483 -0.57 -7.94 -32.91
N THR A 484 -0.10 -9.06 -33.47
CA THR A 484 -0.83 -10.35 -33.42
C THR A 484 -0.19 -11.38 -32.50
N SER A 485 1.09 -11.25 -32.18
CA SER A 485 1.83 -12.24 -31.39
C SER A 485 2.16 -11.74 -29.99
N GLN A 486 2.30 -12.67 -29.03
CA GLN A 486 2.77 -12.32 -27.69
C GLN A 486 4.20 -11.78 -27.70
N ALA A 487 5.02 -12.17 -28.69
CA ALA A 487 6.35 -11.63 -28.89
C ALA A 487 6.31 -10.14 -29.24
N SER A 488 5.45 -9.74 -30.19
CA SER A 488 5.29 -8.34 -30.57
C SER A 488 4.69 -7.49 -29.41
N THR A 489 3.81 -8.07 -28.59
CA THR A 489 3.30 -7.42 -27.38
C THR A 489 4.42 -7.19 -26.35
N PHE A 490 5.31 -8.16 -26.17
CA PHE A 490 6.46 -8.03 -25.28
C PHE A 490 7.45 -6.95 -25.78
N GLU A 491 7.79 -6.99 -27.06
CA GLU A 491 8.70 -6.00 -27.70
C GLU A 491 8.12 -4.58 -27.59
N LEU A 492 6.82 -4.42 -27.83
CA LEU A 492 6.12 -3.15 -27.63
C LEU A 492 6.20 -2.69 -26.17
N SER A 493 5.93 -3.58 -25.23
CA SER A 493 6.00 -3.27 -23.80
C SER A 493 7.40 -2.80 -23.40
N LEU A 494 8.43 -3.47 -23.94
CA LEU A 494 9.82 -3.10 -23.74
C LEU A 494 10.13 -1.72 -24.37
N GLY A 495 9.60 -1.46 -25.56
CA GLY A 495 9.72 -0.14 -26.23
C GLY A 495 9.10 0.99 -25.40
N VAL A 496 7.91 0.77 -24.85
CA VAL A 496 7.24 1.74 -23.96
C VAL A 496 8.05 1.95 -22.68
N LEU A 497 8.60 0.88 -22.07
CA LEU A 497 9.47 1.01 -20.91
C LEU A 497 10.70 1.88 -21.21
N VAL A 498 11.38 1.64 -22.32
CA VAL A 498 12.54 2.44 -22.73
C VAL A 498 12.15 3.90 -22.97
N LEU A 499 11.01 4.16 -23.59
CA LEU A 499 10.49 5.51 -23.80
C LEU A 499 10.21 6.20 -22.46
N VAL A 500 9.57 5.50 -21.50
CA VAL A 500 9.32 6.02 -20.15
C VAL A 500 10.64 6.30 -19.42
N LEU A 501 11.62 5.39 -19.48
CA LEU A 501 12.93 5.60 -18.86
C LEU A 501 13.66 6.81 -19.47
N ALA A 502 13.61 6.98 -20.78
CA ALA A 502 14.19 8.13 -21.48
C ALA A 502 13.47 9.43 -21.07
N ALA A 503 12.13 9.43 -21.04
CA ALA A 503 11.34 10.56 -20.58
C ALA A 503 11.65 10.95 -19.13
N LEU A 504 11.78 9.97 -18.22
CA LEU A 504 12.18 10.19 -16.83
C LEU A 504 13.60 10.75 -16.71
N GLN A 505 14.53 10.28 -17.55
CA GLN A 505 15.87 10.82 -17.59
C GLN A 505 15.86 12.30 -18.06
N GLY A 506 15.09 12.64 -19.08
CA GLY A 506 14.89 14.02 -19.52
C GLY A 506 14.22 14.87 -18.44
N LEU A 507 13.16 14.35 -17.83
CA LEU A 507 12.46 15.01 -16.73
C LEU A 507 13.40 15.29 -15.54
N ARG A 508 14.27 14.34 -15.19
CA ARG A 508 15.25 14.49 -14.11
C ARG A 508 16.16 15.71 -14.30
N HIS A 509 16.54 16.02 -15.53
CA HIS A 509 17.41 17.16 -15.87
C HIS A 509 16.62 18.45 -16.11
N SER A 510 15.31 18.39 -16.28
CA SER A 510 14.42 19.53 -16.48
C SER A 510 14.28 20.42 -15.24
N ARG A 511 13.70 21.63 -15.42
CA ARG A 511 13.34 22.52 -14.30
C ARG A 511 12.34 21.85 -13.36
N ILE A 512 11.32 21.17 -13.91
CA ILE A 512 10.28 20.46 -13.14
C ILE A 512 10.91 19.36 -12.29
N GLY A 513 11.76 18.52 -12.88
CA GLY A 513 12.41 17.44 -12.14
C GLY A 513 13.33 17.92 -11.01
N ARG A 514 14.00 19.07 -11.16
CA ARG A 514 14.78 19.67 -10.09
C ARG A 514 13.90 20.16 -8.95
N VAL A 515 12.76 20.78 -9.27
CA VAL A 515 11.78 21.24 -8.28
C VAL A 515 11.20 20.04 -7.51
N LEU A 516 10.76 18.99 -8.22
CA LEU A 516 10.19 17.79 -7.58
C LEU A 516 11.16 17.17 -6.58
N ARG A 517 12.45 17.03 -6.95
CA ARG A 517 13.48 16.45 -6.07
C ARG A 517 13.88 17.32 -4.89
N ALA A 518 13.63 18.63 -4.97
CA ALA A 518 13.86 19.54 -3.85
C ALA A 518 12.76 19.49 -2.78
N LEU A 519 11.53 19.07 -3.14
CA LEU A 519 10.38 19.03 -2.22
C LEU A 519 10.60 18.14 -1.00
N PRO A 520 11.10 16.89 -1.12
CA PRO A 520 11.30 16.02 0.04
C PRO A 520 12.39 16.51 0.99
N ALA A 521 13.35 17.30 0.50
CA ALA A 521 14.46 17.80 1.30
C ALA A 521 14.00 18.95 2.22
N ASN A 522 13.35 19.98 1.67
CA ASN A 522 12.83 21.08 2.46
C ASN A 522 11.77 21.89 1.68
N GLN A 523 10.49 21.64 1.97
CA GLN A 523 9.38 22.35 1.31
C GLN A 523 9.36 23.84 1.66
N ARG A 524 9.75 24.23 2.90
CA ARG A 524 9.79 25.65 3.31
C ARG A 524 10.88 26.41 2.55
N ALA A 525 12.07 25.83 2.42
CA ALA A 525 13.12 26.44 1.64
C ALA A 525 12.72 26.56 0.16
N ALA A 526 12.12 25.50 -0.42
CA ALA A 526 11.63 25.56 -1.79
C ALA A 526 10.60 26.67 -2.01
N SER A 527 9.66 26.87 -1.06
CA SER A 527 8.69 27.96 -1.14
C SER A 527 9.34 29.34 -1.04
N GLY A 528 10.40 29.48 -0.21
CA GLY A 528 11.19 30.73 -0.10
C GLY A 528 11.87 31.09 -1.43
N TYR A 529 12.24 30.12 -2.25
CA TYR A 529 12.76 30.33 -3.61
C TYR A 529 11.66 30.48 -4.68
N GLY A 530 10.41 30.73 -4.29
CA GLY A 530 9.29 31.00 -5.20
C GLY A 530 8.64 29.78 -5.81
N VAL A 531 8.95 28.55 -5.33
CA VAL A 531 8.30 27.32 -5.80
C VAL A 531 6.86 27.24 -5.28
N ARG A 532 5.90 27.12 -6.18
CA ARG A 532 4.48 26.87 -5.85
C ARG A 532 4.30 25.39 -5.51
N ILE A 533 4.42 25.01 -4.22
CA ILE A 533 4.41 23.62 -3.74
C ILE A 533 3.19 22.84 -4.21
N VAL A 534 1.99 23.46 -4.17
CA VAL A 534 0.73 22.84 -4.61
C VAL A 534 0.81 22.40 -6.06
N TRP A 535 1.22 23.28 -6.96
CA TRP A 535 1.35 22.96 -8.38
C TRP A 535 2.43 21.90 -8.66
N ALA A 536 3.54 21.95 -7.93
CA ALA A 536 4.59 20.97 -8.06
C ALA A 536 4.11 19.56 -7.63
N LYS A 537 3.37 19.46 -6.52
CA LYS A 537 2.75 18.19 -6.10
C LYS A 537 1.72 17.68 -7.15
N LEU A 538 0.84 18.55 -7.66
CA LEU A 538 -0.14 18.18 -8.69
C LEU A 538 0.55 17.71 -9.98
N THR A 539 1.63 18.37 -10.40
CA THR A 539 2.42 17.94 -11.55
C THR A 539 3.01 16.54 -11.35
N ALA A 540 3.47 16.22 -10.11
CA ALA A 540 3.94 14.88 -9.78
C ALA A 540 2.82 13.85 -9.91
N PHE A 541 1.61 14.14 -9.41
CA PHE A 541 0.44 13.28 -9.56
C PHE A 541 0.07 13.08 -11.03
N ALA A 542 0.04 14.16 -11.83
CA ALA A 542 -0.28 14.08 -13.26
C ALA A 542 0.71 13.21 -14.03
N ILE A 543 2.02 13.44 -13.85
CA ILE A 543 3.06 12.65 -14.54
C ILE A 543 3.01 11.18 -14.08
N SER A 544 2.87 10.95 -12.80
CA SER A 544 2.78 9.61 -12.23
C SER A 544 1.54 8.87 -12.74
N GLY A 545 0.37 9.52 -12.72
CA GLY A 545 -0.87 8.97 -13.25
C GLY A 545 -0.78 8.67 -14.75
N PHE A 546 -0.18 9.56 -15.54
CA PHE A 546 0.04 9.35 -16.98
C PHE A 546 0.86 8.08 -17.22
N ILE A 547 2.01 7.93 -16.54
CA ILE A 547 2.87 6.74 -16.67
C ILE A 547 2.13 5.47 -16.22
N ALA A 548 1.38 5.53 -15.12
CA ALA A 548 0.59 4.40 -14.66
C ALA A 548 -0.51 4.02 -15.66
N GLY A 549 -1.16 5.00 -16.30
CA GLY A 549 -2.15 4.76 -17.34
C GLY A 549 -1.58 4.05 -18.57
N LEU A 550 -0.37 4.40 -19.00
CA LEU A 550 0.33 3.66 -20.06
C LEU A 550 0.54 2.19 -19.67
N ALA A 551 0.96 1.94 -18.43
CA ALA A 551 1.14 0.58 -17.94
C ALA A 551 -0.17 -0.21 -17.90
N GLY A 552 -1.31 0.44 -17.64
CA GLY A 552 -2.63 -0.18 -17.71
C GLY A 552 -2.95 -0.74 -19.09
N VAL A 553 -2.63 -0.01 -20.15
CA VAL A 553 -2.79 -0.52 -21.53
C VAL A 553 -1.84 -1.67 -21.81
N LEU A 554 -0.60 -1.63 -21.28
CA LEU A 554 0.33 -2.75 -21.43
C LEU A 554 -0.17 -4.03 -20.75
N LEU A 555 -0.78 -3.93 -19.58
CA LEU A 555 -1.41 -5.07 -18.91
C LEU A 555 -2.62 -5.61 -19.72
N LEU A 556 -3.46 -4.71 -20.25
CA LEU A 556 -4.56 -5.07 -21.13
C LEU A 556 -4.07 -5.85 -22.35
N LEU A 557 -2.99 -5.39 -22.99
CA LEU A 557 -2.38 -6.06 -24.15
C LEU A 557 -1.81 -7.43 -23.78
N ALA A 558 -1.18 -7.56 -22.59
CA ALA A 558 -0.62 -8.83 -22.14
C ALA A 558 -1.71 -9.88 -21.87
N THR A 559 -2.83 -9.47 -21.26
CA THR A 559 -3.95 -10.38 -20.90
C THR A 559 -5.00 -10.51 -21.99
N GLN A 560 -4.93 -9.72 -23.07
CA GLN A 560 -5.86 -9.68 -24.22
C GLN A 560 -7.32 -9.36 -23.82
N SER A 561 -7.56 -8.93 -22.60
CA SER A 561 -8.87 -8.51 -22.09
C SER A 561 -8.66 -7.65 -20.83
N TYR A 562 -9.62 -6.78 -20.53
CA TYR A 562 -9.59 -6.08 -19.25
C TYR A 562 -10.00 -7.06 -18.15
N GLN A 563 -9.07 -7.34 -17.22
CA GLN A 563 -9.28 -8.19 -16.06
C GLN A 563 -9.07 -7.37 -14.78
N GLU A 564 -10.13 -7.13 -14.03
CA GLU A 564 -10.11 -6.37 -12.77
C GLU A 564 -9.12 -6.95 -11.75
N THR A 565 -8.97 -8.29 -11.73
CA THR A 565 -8.05 -9.01 -10.85
C THR A 565 -6.58 -8.63 -11.04
N SER A 566 -6.20 -8.15 -12.23
CA SER A 566 -4.85 -7.64 -12.51
C SER A 566 -4.56 -6.29 -11.84
N TYR A 567 -5.59 -5.56 -11.40
CA TYR A 567 -5.49 -4.19 -10.89
C TYR A 567 -5.92 -4.06 -9.42
N LEU A 568 -5.95 -5.15 -8.67
CA LEU A 568 -6.37 -5.16 -7.26
C LEU A 568 -5.55 -4.18 -6.42
N ALA A 569 -6.17 -3.64 -5.37
CA ALA A 569 -5.50 -2.77 -4.41
C ALA A 569 -4.28 -3.44 -3.75
N SER A 570 -4.34 -4.76 -3.52
CA SER A 570 -3.21 -5.56 -3.02
C SER A 570 -2.02 -5.54 -3.98
N ALA A 571 -2.25 -5.58 -5.29
CA ALA A 571 -1.19 -5.46 -6.30
C ALA A 571 -0.47 -4.10 -6.23
N SER A 572 -1.18 -3.01 -5.86
CA SER A 572 -0.51 -1.71 -5.60
C SER A 572 0.52 -1.80 -4.50
N LEU A 573 0.25 -2.55 -3.42
CA LEU A 573 1.19 -2.74 -2.32
C LEU A 573 2.40 -3.57 -2.76
N VAL A 574 2.18 -4.61 -3.58
CA VAL A 574 3.27 -5.44 -4.12
C VAL A 574 4.19 -4.62 -5.02
N VAL A 575 3.65 -3.84 -5.96
CA VAL A 575 4.46 -2.99 -6.85
C VAL A 575 5.18 -1.88 -6.08
N PHE A 576 4.53 -1.30 -5.06
CA PHE A 576 5.17 -0.33 -4.18
C PHE A 576 6.37 -0.96 -3.45
N THR A 577 6.18 -2.17 -2.92
CA THR A 577 7.21 -2.95 -2.24
C THR A 577 8.34 -3.32 -3.18
N ALA A 578 8.02 -3.79 -4.38
CA ALA A 578 9.00 -4.10 -5.43
C ALA A 578 9.85 -2.87 -5.77
N THR A 579 9.21 -1.72 -5.97
CA THR A 579 9.91 -0.45 -6.23
C THR A 579 10.80 -0.02 -5.05
N ALA A 580 10.35 -0.28 -3.83
CA ALA A 580 11.13 0.02 -2.63
C ALA A 580 12.36 -0.88 -2.47
N VAL A 581 12.22 -2.18 -2.76
CA VAL A 581 13.34 -3.14 -2.84
C VAL A 581 14.36 -2.70 -3.87
N GLY A 582 13.87 -2.28 -5.04
CA GLY A 582 14.74 -1.77 -6.10
C GLY A 582 15.41 -0.44 -5.75
N GLY A 583 14.73 0.43 -5.02
CA GLY A 583 15.18 1.76 -4.61
C GLY A 583 14.29 2.87 -5.14
N LEU A 584 13.46 3.46 -4.28
CA LEU A 584 12.43 4.46 -4.59
C LEU A 584 12.92 5.72 -5.32
N SER A 585 14.20 6.06 -5.24
CA SER A 585 14.76 7.26 -5.86
C SER A 585 15.25 7.06 -7.29
N SER A 586 15.27 5.81 -7.78
CA SER A 586 15.90 5.41 -9.04
C SER A 586 14.92 4.69 -9.98
N SER A 587 14.78 5.15 -11.21
CA SER A 587 14.03 4.45 -12.25
C SER A 587 14.64 3.07 -12.59
N LEU A 588 15.98 2.94 -12.55
CA LEU A 588 16.63 1.62 -12.69
C LEU A 588 16.23 0.72 -11.51
N GLY A 589 16.11 1.29 -10.30
CA GLY A 589 15.63 0.57 -9.13
C GLY A 589 14.23 -0.01 -9.34
N ALA A 590 13.30 0.77 -9.90
CA ALA A 590 11.95 0.29 -10.18
C ALA A 590 11.97 -0.96 -11.10
N VAL A 591 12.78 -0.94 -12.15
CA VAL A 591 12.94 -2.09 -13.06
C VAL A 591 13.55 -3.29 -12.34
N LEU A 592 14.63 -3.10 -11.57
CA LEU A 592 15.27 -4.18 -10.84
C LEU A 592 14.36 -4.77 -9.76
N GLY A 593 13.61 -3.92 -9.06
CA GLY A 593 12.67 -4.36 -8.05
C GLY A 593 11.52 -5.18 -8.65
N ALA A 594 10.94 -4.72 -9.76
CA ALA A 594 9.94 -5.48 -10.50
C ALA A 594 10.51 -6.82 -11.00
N ALA A 595 11.73 -6.82 -11.57
CA ALA A 595 12.38 -8.04 -12.04
C ALA A 595 12.62 -9.07 -10.93
N VAL A 596 12.99 -8.64 -9.72
CA VAL A 596 13.22 -9.54 -8.58
C VAL A 596 11.92 -10.03 -7.98
N VAL A 597 10.96 -9.14 -7.69
CA VAL A 597 9.73 -9.50 -6.98
C VAL A 597 8.77 -10.23 -7.93
N GLU A 598 8.46 -9.65 -9.08
CA GLU A 598 7.53 -10.25 -10.04
C GLU A 598 8.18 -11.35 -10.87
N GLY A 599 9.47 -11.23 -11.20
CA GLY A 599 10.23 -12.30 -11.85
C GLY A 599 10.27 -13.58 -11.02
N SER A 600 10.25 -13.48 -9.69
CA SER A 600 10.15 -14.65 -8.82
C SER A 600 8.84 -15.42 -8.98
N VAL A 601 7.75 -14.73 -9.31
CA VAL A 601 6.44 -15.37 -9.59
C VAL A 601 6.50 -16.21 -10.87
N VAL A 602 7.36 -15.84 -11.82
CA VAL A 602 7.53 -16.57 -13.07
C VAL A 602 8.36 -17.84 -12.89
N TYR A 603 9.45 -17.77 -12.12
CA TYR A 603 10.47 -18.83 -12.06
C TYR A 603 10.38 -19.72 -10.81
N LEU A 604 9.73 -19.27 -9.74
CA LEU A 604 9.62 -20.05 -8.51
C LEU A 604 8.35 -20.91 -8.49
N PRO A 605 8.41 -22.10 -7.86
CA PRO A 605 7.20 -22.91 -7.60
C PRO A 605 6.15 -22.11 -6.84
N PRO A 606 4.83 -22.39 -7.01
CA PRO A 606 3.75 -21.63 -6.39
C PRO A 606 3.89 -21.43 -4.87
N SER A 607 4.49 -22.41 -4.18
CA SER A 607 4.74 -22.35 -2.74
C SER A 607 5.78 -21.30 -2.33
N TRP A 608 6.66 -20.87 -3.24
CA TRP A 608 7.77 -19.95 -2.97
C TRP A 608 7.59 -18.57 -3.59
N GLN A 609 6.60 -18.38 -4.47
CA GLN A 609 6.39 -17.14 -5.23
C GLN A 609 6.20 -15.90 -4.37
N LEU A 610 5.57 -16.04 -3.20
CA LEU A 610 5.29 -14.92 -2.31
C LEU A 610 6.48 -14.51 -1.42
N PHE A 611 7.48 -15.40 -1.25
CA PHE A 611 8.61 -15.13 -0.36
C PHE A 611 9.52 -13.96 -0.79
N PRO A 612 9.86 -13.78 -2.07
CA PRO A 612 10.70 -12.67 -2.50
C PRO A 612 10.05 -11.29 -2.28
N ALA A 613 8.75 -11.17 -2.47
CA ALA A 613 8.02 -9.95 -2.14
C ALA A 613 8.04 -9.70 -0.62
N ALA A 614 7.81 -10.75 0.17
CA ALA A 614 7.66 -10.67 1.61
C ALA A 614 8.99 -10.45 2.34
N LEU A 615 9.97 -11.35 2.12
CA LEU A 615 11.28 -11.30 2.77
C LEU A 615 12.24 -10.34 2.07
N GLY A 616 12.12 -10.21 0.75
CA GLY A 616 13.00 -9.37 -0.05
C GLY A 616 13.05 -7.94 0.45
N VAL A 617 11.90 -7.36 0.82
CA VAL A 617 11.84 -6.00 1.38
C VAL A 617 12.61 -5.89 2.69
N ILE A 618 12.33 -6.80 3.62
CA ILE A 618 12.94 -6.75 4.96
C ILE A 618 14.46 -6.96 4.84
N ILE A 619 14.88 -7.98 4.10
CA ILE A 619 16.29 -8.33 3.90
C ILE A 619 17.02 -7.21 3.15
N VAL A 620 16.45 -6.74 2.03
CA VAL A 620 17.11 -5.71 1.21
C VAL A 620 17.21 -4.40 1.98
N LEU A 621 16.17 -3.95 2.70
CA LEU A 621 16.25 -2.71 3.46
C LEU A 621 17.20 -2.81 4.67
N ILE A 622 17.38 -4.00 5.25
CA ILE A 622 18.35 -4.22 6.32
C ILE A 622 19.79 -4.20 5.80
N LEU A 623 20.04 -4.89 4.69
CA LEU A 623 21.38 -5.04 4.12
C LEU A 623 21.76 -3.86 3.22
N PHE A 624 20.79 -3.34 2.47
CA PHE A 624 20.97 -2.30 1.45
C PHE A 624 19.95 -1.18 1.63
N PRO A 625 20.16 -0.23 2.55
CA PRO A 625 19.21 0.85 2.84
C PRO A 625 18.85 1.73 1.63
N ARG A 626 19.67 1.66 0.56
CA ARG A 626 19.45 2.36 -0.72
C ARG A 626 18.74 1.52 -1.77
N GLY A 627 18.34 0.29 -1.43
CA GLY A 627 17.77 -0.69 -2.36
C GLY A 627 18.81 -1.31 -3.30
N LEU A 628 18.37 -2.21 -4.19
CA LEU A 628 19.22 -2.91 -5.15
C LEU A 628 19.95 -1.95 -6.12
N ALA A 629 19.32 -0.85 -6.50
CA ALA A 629 19.96 0.18 -7.30
C ALA A 629 21.20 0.78 -6.61
N GLY A 630 21.18 0.85 -5.28
CA GLY A 630 22.35 1.27 -4.50
C GLY A 630 23.59 0.43 -4.79
N LEU A 631 23.42 -0.90 -4.82
CA LEU A 631 24.52 -1.84 -5.19
C LEU A 631 25.05 -1.58 -6.60
N CYS A 632 24.16 -1.38 -7.57
CA CYS A 632 24.57 -1.08 -8.94
C CYS A 632 25.33 0.24 -9.02
N TYR A 633 24.93 1.25 -8.23
CA TYR A 633 25.66 2.51 -8.17
C TYR A 633 26.98 2.39 -7.44
N ASP A 634 27.07 1.62 -6.37
CA ASP A 634 28.33 1.39 -5.65
C ASP A 634 29.33 0.60 -6.52
N LEU A 635 28.87 -0.42 -7.27
CA LEU A 635 29.68 -1.13 -8.27
C LEU A 635 30.13 -0.19 -9.39
N ARG A 636 29.26 0.66 -9.90
CA ARG A 636 29.59 1.69 -10.88
C ARG A 636 30.68 2.62 -10.35
N ASP A 637 30.50 3.15 -9.14
CA ASP A 637 31.42 4.11 -8.54
C ASP A 637 32.79 3.46 -8.26
N TRP A 638 32.81 2.19 -7.87
CA TRP A 638 34.02 1.38 -7.74
C TRP A 638 34.74 1.21 -9.09
N ALA A 639 34.02 0.81 -10.14
CA ALA A 639 34.57 0.62 -11.48
C ALA A 639 35.11 1.94 -12.06
N VAL A 640 34.33 3.03 -11.94
CA VAL A 640 34.74 4.36 -12.39
C VAL A 640 35.94 4.87 -11.57
N GLY A 641 35.97 4.61 -10.26
CA GLY A 641 37.11 4.95 -9.41
C GLY A 641 38.39 4.16 -9.78
N ALA A 642 38.22 2.90 -10.21
CA ALA A 642 39.35 2.10 -10.70
C ALA A 642 39.88 2.65 -12.04
N LEU A 643 39.00 3.04 -12.97
CA LEU A 643 39.36 3.69 -14.23
C LEU A 643 40.04 5.06 -14.00
N ALA A 644 39.47 5.90 -13.13
CA ALA A 644 40.03 7.21 -12.81
C ALA A 644 41.48 7.10 -12.24
N ARG A 645 41.72 6.10 -11.39
CA ARG A 645 43.09 5.81 -10.89
C ARG A 645 44.06 5.43 -12.00
N ARG A 646 43.63 4.67 -13.01
CA ARG A 646 44.48 4.32 -14.15
C ARG A 646 44.85 5.54 -15.01
N HIS A 647 44.02 6.57 -15.02
CA HIS A 647 44.26 7.81 -15.75
C HIS A 647 44.89 8.93 -14.89
N GLY A 648 45.40 8.60 -13.68
CA GLY A 648 46.09 9.58 -12.84
C GLY A 648 45.17 10.66 -12.20
N ALA A 649 43.84 10.49 -12.28
CA ALA A 649 42.93 11.41 -11.64
C ALA A 649 42.89 11.18 -10.11
N ALA A 650 42.78 12.28 -9.36
CA ALA A 650 42.75 12.22 -7.89
C ALA A 650 41.66 11.23 -7.39
N PRO A 651 41.95 10.44 -6.33
CA PRO A 651 41.01 9.45 -5.82
C PRO A 651 39.70 10.11 -5.46
N VAL A 652 38.61 9.58 -6.02
CA VAL A 652 37.24 9.95 -5.61
C VAL A 652 37.10 9.51 -4.15
N SER A 653 37.29 10.41 -3.21
CA SER A 653 37.11 10.13 -1.79
C SER A 653 35.68 9.61 -1.59
N PRO A 654 35.48 8.43 -0.97
CA PRO A 654 34.18 8.03 -0.51
C PRO A 654 33.78 9.06 0.56
N ALA A 655 32.88 9.99 0.20
CA ALA A 655 32.38 10.95 1.17
C ALA A 655 31.74 10.16 2.31
N VAL A 656 32.35 10.32 3.49
CA VAL A 656 31.93 9.75 4.76
C VAL A 656 30.43 9.89 4.92
N ALA A 657 29.76 8.76 5.18
CA ALA A 657 28.35 8.72 5.57
C ALA A 657 28.25 9.42 6.95
N SER A 658 27.84 10.70 6.95
CA SER A 658 27.40 11.41 8.13
C SER A 658 25.89 11.39 8.22
#